data_a9bced946104a956e5e37e797fe5ca55
#
_entry.id   a9bced946104a956e5e37e797fe5ca55
#
_cell.length_a   1.000
_cell.length_b   1.000
_cell.length_c   1.000
_cell.angle_alpha   90.00
_cell.angle_beta   90.00
_cell.angle_gamma   90.00
#
_symmetry.space_group_name_H-M   'P 1'
#
loop_
_entity.id
_entity.type
_entity.pdbx_description
1 polymer ?
#
loop_
_entity_poly.entity_id
_entity_poly.type
_entity_poly.pdbx_seq_one_letter_code
_entity_poly.pdbx_strand_id
1 'polypeptide(L)'
;MAVGGRPIRAQDLDAVVPDAARSGGILAMLREATGTGTVDVAPTGTYWFHHPLIAEALEQGLSIDERQRWHAAFAAHYEHQMAGEPAPDFEAMVALPDHHHYAGHTDDAYQWALRASASAGGVGGVTEMLRLLRRAVDLRSSLPDADESPLDLWSRLRVAAEEAGSNEEELEAVESLLSGIDDGAEPLVRAELLVRRMHLRFSTGLSFMAVADMRQAVRLAAVEPSSWQYGLALAELAHAGLWQKDPDAESHAEQALAVARMASNPRALSYALSAKAMVAVIGERADEGRGFGTEALAAAIQARDYWAFVHATLWQANAQETWTSELYANLLRAGGQKLAVLGAPHGYIAKLAADEAGSYLAIGRWRECLQALRIALGSDPGTMGDVGARLTAARLAAWQGRHAEAQAHLERAEELYAQKSEFLNLDFDAIRAEVYVAAGNPEVAYDAAMTGATSAGTSPTMCEWLIPLAARALADRIQLATDAGNSTSVLMARVDDLVQRFPAAIRDFTGPSEFYDRQIAAFNLLYTAEVGRARQSAGNGLDWCRTADACQAASLLWEAAYACWRAAESLLLHGHVHRGPAAAYLRRGLALAGDLQAGPIQAQLRELAGRARISISEPADKSPRASSEELPGLTPREREILEFVIAGRTYGEIARALVISEKTVSSHISNLLRKTGASNRLDLSRLATQRPAAPVR
;
A
#
# COMPACT_ATOMS: atom_id res chain seq x y z
N MET A 1 -38.16 -10.86 -5.01
CA MET A 1 -36.97 -11.03 -4.17
C MET A 1 -35.71 -10.45 -4.82
N ALA A 2 -35.43 -10.69 -6.10
CA ALA A 2 -34.28 -10.07 -6.80
C ALA A 2 -34.32 -8.53 -6.72
N VAL A 3 -35.42 -7.91 -7.10
CA VAL A 3 -35.64 -6.46 -7.01
C VAL A 3 -35.52 -5.90 -5.58
N GLY A 4 -35.66 -6.72 -4.54
CA GLY A 4 -35.49 -6.29 -3.16
C GLY A 4 -34.07 -5.91 -2.77
N GLY A 5 -33.07 -6.34 -3.55
CA GLY A 5 -31.66 -5.96 -3.41
C GLY A 5 -30.96 -6.41 -2.12
N ARG A 6 -31.67 -7.11 -1.22
CA ARG A 6 -31.18 -7.52 0.11
C ARG A 6 -31.87 -8.82 0.60
N PRO A 7 -31.37 -9.46 1.66
CA PRO A 7 -32.08 -10.55 2.33
C PRO A 7 -33.45 -10.09 2.85
N ILE A 8 -34.51 -10.83 2.49
CA ILE A 8 -35.91 -10.42 2.68
C ILE A 8 -36.60 -11.42 3.59
N ARG A 9 -37.50 -10.94 4.48
CA ARG A 9 -38.40 -11.79 5.26
C ARG A 9 -39.58 -12.26 4.39
N ALA A 10 -40.10 -13.43 4.71
CA ALA A 10 -41.27 -13.97 4.00
C ALA A 10 -42.50 -13.03 4.07
N GLN A 11 -42.71 -12.34 5.18
CA GLN A 11 -43.79 -11.38 5.35
C GLN A 11 -43.66 -10.17 4.43
N ASP A 12 -42.45 -9.69 4.14
CA ASP A 12 -42.21 -8.54 3.26
C ASP A 12 -42.57 -8.92 1.81
N LEU A 13 -42.16 -10.15 1.38
CA LEU A 13 -42.58 -10.69 0.10
C LEU A 13 -44.10 -10.89 0.02
N ASP A 14 -44.71 -11.34 1.10
CA ASP A 14 -46.15 -11.56 1.18
C ASP A 14 -46.96 -10.23 1.02
N ALA A 15 -46.41 -9.16 1.54
CA ALA A 15 -47.00 -7.81 1.42
C ALA A 15 -46.84 -7.23 0.00
N VAL A 16 -45.71 -7.50 -0.68
CA VAL A 16 -45.39 -6.91 -1.98
C VAL A 16 -45.99 -7.71 -3.15
N VAL A 17 -46.08 -9.06 -3.04
CA VAL A 17 -46.56 -9.91 -4.14
C VAL A 17 -48.09 -9.93 -4.18
N PRO A 18 -48.75 -9.58 -5.31
CA PRO A 18 -50.20 -9.62 -5.44
C PRO A 18 -50.81 -11.00 -5.21
N ASP A 19 -51.98 -11.07 -4.60
CA ASP A 19 -52.69 -12.33 -4.28
C ASP A 19 -52.86 -13.24 -5.48
N ALA A 20 -53.13 -12.67 -6.66
CA ALA A 20 -53.29 -13.43 -7.92
C ALA A 20 -52.01 -14.17 -8.38
N ALA A 21 -50.82 -13.76 -7.92
CA ALA A 21 -49.53 -14.40 -8.24
C ALA A 21 -49.14 -15.45 -7.20
N ARG A 22 -49.88 -15.70 -6.14
CA ARG A 22 -49.56 -16.58 -5.02
C ARG A 22 -50.10 -18.00 -5.23
N SER A 23 -49.49 -18.74 -6.13
CA SER A 23 -49.77 -20.19 -6.25
C SER A 23 -49.26 -20.93 -5.00
N GLY A 24 -50.13 -21.24 -4.06
CA GLY A 24 -49.77 -21.99 -2.84
C GLY A 24 -49.13 -21.18 -1.69
N GLY A 25 -49.03 -19.86 -1.82
CA GLY A 25 -48.47 -18.94 -0.81
C GLY A 25 -46.95 -18.78 -0.87
N ILE A 26 -46.47 -17.62 -0.42
CA ILE A 26 -45.06 -17.24 -0.46
C ILE A 26 -44.13 -18.27 0.26
N LEU A 27 -44.58 -18.81 1.40
CA LEU A 27 -43.78 -19.81 2.15
C LEU A 27 -43.62 -21.13 1.38
N ALA A 28 -44.58 -21.53 0.55
CA ALA A 28 -44.45 -22.72 -0.28
C ALA A 28 -43.45 -22.51 -1.42
N MET A 29 -43.49 -21.37 -2.06
CA MET A 29 -42.54 -20.97 -3.11
C MET A 29 -41.10 -20.86 -2.56
N LEU A 30 -40.94 -20.26 -1.37
CA LEU A 30 -39.64 -20.17 -0.71
C LEU A 30 -39.08 -21.56 -0.29
N ARG A 31 -39.94 -22.47 0.19
CA ARG A 31 -39.50 -23.86 0.46
C ARG A 31 -39.06 -24.60 -0.78
N GLU A 32 -39.76 -24.41 -1.89
CA GLU A 32 -39.37 -25.00 -3.19
C GLU A 32 -38.03 -24.45 -3.65
N ALA A 33 -37.86 -23.12 -3.65
CA ALA A 33 -36.60 -22.45 -4.01
C ALA A 33 -35.42 -22.84 -3.10
N THR A 34 -35.68 -23.03 -1.81
CA THR A 34 -34.68 -23.54 -0.86
C THR A 34 -34.34 -25.01 -1.12
N GLY A 35 -35.37 -25.83 -1.42
CA GLY A 35 -35.19 -27.25 -1.75
C GLY A 35 -34.39 -27.49 -3.03
N THR A 36 -34.44 -26.56 -3.99
CA THR A 36 -33.64 -26.59 -5.23
C THR A 36 -32.24 -25.99 -5.08
N GLY A 37 -31.93 -25.41 -3.91
CA GLY A 37 -30.66 -24.73 -3.66
C GLY A 37 -30.51 -23.36 -4.37
N THR A 38 -31.60 -22.81 -4.84
CA THR A 38 -31.61 -21.47 -5.50
C THR A 38 -31.59 -20.34 -4.47
N VAL A 39 -32.21 -20.59 -3.31
CA VAL A 39 -32.38 -19.62 -2.20
C VAL A 39 -31.90 -20.25 -0.89
N ASP A 40 -31.17 -19.48 -0.11
CA ASP A 40 -30.72 -19.82 1.25
C ASP A 40 -31.59 -19.14 2.30
N VAL A 41 -31.65 -19.74 3.48
CA VAL A 41 -32.30 -19.18 4.67
C VAL A 41 -31.24 -18.85 5.70
N ALA A 42 -31.14 -17.59 6.08
CA ALA A 42 -30.27 -17.16 7.19
C ALA A 42 -30.86 -17.56 8.55
N PRO A 43 -30.05 -17.69 9.62
CA PRO A 43 -30.52 -17.96 11.00
C PRO A 43 -31.52 -16.91 11.49
N THR A 44 -31.51 -15.70 10.94
CA THR A 44 -32.44 -14.61 11.22
C THR A 44 -33.83 -14.79 10.61
N GLY A 45 -34.03 -15.84 9.79
CA GLY A 45 -35.29 -16.10 9.08
C GLY A 45 -35.46 -15.25 7.80
N THR A 46 -34.41 -14.62 7.31
CA THR A 46 -34.38 -13.92 6.02
C THR A 46 -33.95 -14.86 4.90
N TYR A 47 -34.45 -14.61 3.70
CA TYR A 47 -34.20 -15.39 2.49
C TYR A 47 -33.38 -14.58 1.50
N TRP A 48 -32.38 -15.21 0.86
CA TRP A 48 -31.60 -14.63 -0.21
C TRP A 48 -31.17 -15.68 -1.23
N PHE A 49 -30.73 -15.23 -2.39
CA PHE A 49 -30.23 -16.14 -3.42
C PHE A 49 -28.90 -16.78 -2.98
N HIS A 50 -28.75 -18.08 -3.24
CA HIS A 50 -27.52 -18.81 -2.96
C HIS A 50 -26.29 -18.16 -3.61
N HIS A 51 -26.46 -17.57 -4.79
CA HIS A 51 -25.43 -16.83 -5.50
C HIS A 51 -25.96 -15.47 -5.98
N PRO A 52 -25.25 -14.36 -5.75
CA PRO A 52 -25.68 -13.00 -6.13
C PRO A 52 -26.04 -12.86 -7.61
N LEU A 53 -25.30 -13.54 -8.52
CA LEU A 53 -25.58 -13.52 -9.96
C LEU A 53 -26.97 -14.05 -10.33
N ILE A 54 -27.60 -14.90 -9.49
CA ILE A 54 -28.97 -15.36 -9.72
C ILE A 54 -29.95 -14.19 -9.58
N ALA A 55 -29.76 -13.36 -8.55
CA ALA A 55 -30.57 -12.14 -8.35
C ALA A 55 -30.43 -11.21 -9.55
N GLU A 56 -29.20 -10.93 -9.94
CA GLU A 56 -28.89 -10.05 -11.07
C GLU A 56 -29.51 -10.55 -12.39
N ALA A 57 -29.34 -11.82 -12.71
CA ALA A 57 -29.91 -12.41 -13.91
C ALA A 57 -31.44 -12.37 -13.94
N LEU A 58 -32.09 -12.61 -12.79
CA LEU A 58 -33.55 -12.52 -12.66
C LEU A 58 -34.06 -11.09 -12.80
N GLU A 59 -33.34 -10.14 -12.22
CA GLU A 59 -33.72 -8.72 -12.33
C GLU A 59 -33.52 -8.18 -13.75
N GLN A 60 -32.41 -8.56 -14.42
CA GLN A 60 -32.15 -8.21 -15.82
C GLN A 60 -33.19 -8.83 -16.77
N GLY A 61 -33.79 -9.97 -16.42
CA GLY A 61 -34.86 -10.62 -17.17
C GLY A 61 -36.22 -9.91 -17.10
N LEU A 62 -36.40 -8.94 -16.19
CA LEU A 62 -37.63 -8.16 -16.07
C LEU A 62 -37.67 -7.06 -17.14
N SER A 63 -38.88 -6.81 -17.69
CA SER A 63 -39.11 -5.59 -18.46
C SER A 63 -38.96 -4.34 -17.59
N ILE A 64 -38.74 -3.18 -18.21
CA ILE A 64 -38.62 -1.90 -17.51
C ILE A 64 -39.88 -1.64 -16.64
N ASP A 65 -41.07 -1.85 -17.20
CA ASP A 65 -42.33 -1.63 -16.49
C ASP A 65 -42.54 -2.60 -15.32
N GLU A 66 -42.09 -3.85 -15.44
CA GLU A 66 -42.16 -4.80 -14.35
C GLU A 66 -41.18 -4.42 -13.23
N ARG A 67 -39.97 -4.02 -13.56
CA ARG A 67 -38.98 -3.57 -12.59
C ARG A 67 -39.48 -2.33 -11.84
N GLN A 68 -39.98 -1.32 -12.56
CA GLN A 68 -40.54 -0.11 -11.94
C GLN A 68 -41.70 -0.43 -10.99
N ARG A 69 -42.64 -1.31 -11.39
CA ARG A 69 -43.75 -1.70 -10.52
C ARG A 69 -43.32 -2.42 -9.25
N TRP A 70 -42.30 -3.33 -9.35
CA TRP A 70 -41.80 -4.01 -8.17
C TRP A 70 -41.07 -3.06 -7.22
N HIS A 71 -40.22 -2.18 -7.75
CA HIS A 71 -39.57 -1.17 -6.92
C HIS A 71 -40.59 -0.24 -6.24
N ALA A 72 -41.63 0.24 -6.93
CA ALA A 72 -42.69 1.03 -6.35
C ALA A 72 -43.46 0.29 -5.23
N ALA A 73 -43.69 -1.02 -5.42
CA ALA A 73 -44.37 -1.83 -4.40
C ALA A 73 -43.51 -2.00 -3.14
N PHE A 74 -42.16 -2.22 -3.29
CA PHE A 74 -41.25 -2.27 -2.16
C PHE A 74 -41.15 -0.91 -1.45
N ALA A 75 -41.05 0.20 -2.18
CA ALA A 75 -41.02 1.54 -1.61
C ALA A 75 -42.27 1.79 -0.73
N ALA A 76 -43.46 1.57 -1.28
CA ALA A 76 -44.69 1.75 -0.54
C ALA A 76 -44.80 0.83 0.69
N HIS A 77 -44.33 -0.40 0.61
CA HIS A 77 -44.32 -1.33 1.73
C HIS A 77 -43.39 -0.86 2.86
N TYR A 78 -42.17 -0.43 2.54
CA TYR A 78 -41.23 0.06 3.55
C TYR A 78 -41.66 1.40 4.17
N GLU A 79 -42.23 2.31 3.39
CA GLU A 79 -42.82 3.54 3.92
C GLU A 79 -43.97 3.26 4.90
N HIS A 80 -44.83 2.28 4.56
CA HIS A 80 -45.93 1.88 5.45
C HIS A 80 -45.41 1.26 6.76
N GLN A 81 -44.39 0.43 6.70
CA GLN A 81 -43.76 -0.13 7.91
C GLN A 81 -43.22 0.98 8.81
N MET A 82 -42.52 1.96 8.24
CA MET A 82 -41.91 3.04 9.02
C MET A 82 -42.92 4.01 9.61
N ALA A 83 -44.09 4.22 8.97
CA ALA A 83 -45.14 5.06 9.50
C ALA A 83 -45.79 4.52 10.78
N GLY A 84 -45.66 3.20 11.04
CA GLY A 84 -46.29 2.52 12.19
C GLY A 84 -45.37 2.27 13.38
N GLU A 85 -44.04 2.50 13.27
CA GLU A 85 -43.06 2.12 14.31
C GLU A 85 -42.38 3.34 14.94
N PRO A 86 -42.20 3.36 16.29
CA PRO A 86 -41.48 4.44 16.98
C PRO A 86 -39.97 4.46 16.69
N ALA A 87 -39.38 3.39 16.18
CA ALA A 87 -37.99 3.30 15.71
C ALA A 87 -37.99 2.73 14.29
N PRO A 88 -37.71 3.56 13.29
CA PRO A 88 -37.69 3.10 11.88
C PRO A 88 -36.61 2.00 11.64
N ASP A 89 -37.00 0.98 10.86
CA ASP A 89 -36.07 -0.02 10.38
C ASP A 89 -35.00 0.66 9.51
N PHE A 90 -33.75 0.73 10.01
CA PHE A 90 -32.66 1.40 9.33
C PHE A 90 -32.38 0.78 7.96
N GLU A 91 -32.43 -0.55 7.85
CA GLU A 91 -32.21 -1.23 6.57
C GLU A 91 -33.29 -0.90 5.53
N ALA A 92 -34.53 -0.76 5.95
CA ALA A 92 -35.65 -0.33 5.09
C ALA A 92 -35.43 1.11 4.64
N MET A 93 -35.07 2.02 5.56
CA MET A 93 -34.82 3.42 5.27
C MET A 93 -33.70 3.60 4.23
N VAL A 94 -32.60 2.85 4.35
CA VAL A 94 -31.45 2.89 3.43
C VAL A 94 -31.79 2.35 2.05
N ALA A 95 -32.75 1.42 1.92
CA ALA A 95 -33.17 0.85 0.65
C ALA A 95 -34.16 1.76 -0.12
N LEU A 96 -34.89 2.62 0.55
CA LEU A 96 -35.91 3.46 -0.05
C LEU A 96 -35.42 4.37 -1.18
N PRO A 97 -34.28 5.06 -1.08
CA PRO A 97 -33.77 5.89 -2.17
C PRO A 97 -33.62 5.14 -3.48
N ASP A 98 -33.11 3.92 -3.42
CA ASP A 98 -32.91 3.09 -4.60
C ASP A 98 -34.24 2.58 -5.16
N HIS A 99 -35.18 2.15 -4.28
CA HIS A 99 -36.49 1.71 -4.73
C HIS A 99 -37.28 2.85 -5.41
N HIS A 100 -37.29 4.04 -4.84
CA HIS A 100 -37.95 5.20 -5.47
C HIS A 100 -37.27 5.61 -6.77
N HIS A 101 -35.94 5.60 -6.83
CA HIS A 101 -35.18 5.91 -8.04
C HIS A 101 -35.54 4.96 -9.19
N TYR A 102 -35.49 3.65 -8.95
CA TYR A 102 -35.84 2.64 -9.97
C TYR A 102 -37.34 2.57 -10.28
N ALA A 103 -38.20 3.09 -9.39
CA ALA A 103 -39.62 3.28 -9.65
C ALA A 103 -39.90 4.52 -10.52
N GLY A 104 -38.92 5.41 -10.70
CA GLY A 104 -39.09 6.67 -11.42
C GLY A 104 -39.61 7.82 -10.54
N HIS A 105 -39.68 7.65 -9.22
CA HIS A 105 -40.10 8.66 -8.24
C HIS A 105 -38.90 9.49 -7.79
N THR A 106 -38.41 10.41 -8.63
CA THR A 106 -37.16 11.15 -8.43
C THR A 106 -37.16 12.01 -7.18
N ASP A 107 -38.27 12.74 -6.90
CA ASP A 107 -38.39 13.58 -5.69
C ASP A 107 -38.29 12.73 -4.42
N ASP A 108 -39.07 11.66 -4.34
CA ASP A 108 -39.06 10.76 -3.17
C ASP A 108 -37.69 10.13 -2.97
N ALA A 109 -37.08 9.68 -4.06
CA ALA A 109 -35.69 9.12 -4.04
C ALA A 109 -34.70 10.13 -3.43
N TYR A 110 -34.78 11.38 -3.84
CA TYR A 110 -33.91 12.44 -3.33
C TYR A 110 -34.19 12.73 -1.83
N GLN A 111 -35.45 12.89 -1.44
CA GLN A 111 -35.82 13.17 -0.05
C GLN A 111 -35.42 12.01 0.89
N TRP A 112 -35.61 10.76 0.46
CA TRP A 112 -35.22 9.62 1.23
C TRP A 112 -33.69 9.46 1.28
N ALA A 113 -32.93 9.79 0.23
CA ALA A 113 -31.48 9.79 0.24
C ALA A 113 -30.92 10.76 1.29
N LEU A 114 -31.50 11.98 1.39
CA LEU A 114 -31.10 12.94 2.41
C LEU A 114 -31.43 12.49 3.84
N ARG A 115 -32.65 11.94 4.07
CA ARG A 115 -33.07 11.44 5.38
C ARG A 115 -32.25 10.24 5.83
N ALA A 116 -32.07 9.27 4.92
CA ALA A 116 -31.28 8.06 5.19
C ALA A 116 -29.80 8.37 5.41
N SER A 117 -29.22 9.34 4.67
CA SER A 117 -27.83 9.77 4.89
C SER A 117 -27.61 10.37 6.28
N ALA A 118 -28.54 11.19 6.75
CA ALA A 118 -28.47 11.76 8.09
C ALA A 118 -28.56 10.69 9.19
N SER A 119 -29.44 9.69 8.99
CA SER A 119 -29.57 8.55 9.90
C SER A 119 -28.31 7.67 9.90
N ALA A 120 -27.74 7.39 8.72
CA ALA A 120 -26.51 6.63 8.59
C ALA A 120 -25.33 7.30 9.33
N GLY A 121 -25.17 8.61 9.16
CA GLY A 121 -24.16 9.39 9.90
C GLY A 121 -24.35 9.31 11.41
N GLY A 122 -25.61 9.36 11.89
CA GLY A 122 -25.93 9.27 13.31
C GLY A 122 -25.56 7.95 13.99
N VAL A 123 -25.46 6.84 13.23
CA VAL A 123 -25.05 5.51 13.74
C VAL A 123 -23.62 5.14 13.34
N GLY A 124 -22.86 6.05 12.74
CA GLY A 124 -21.47 5.83 12.32
C GLY A 124 -21.34 5.03 11.02
N GLY A 125 -22.40 4.90 10.24
CA GLY A 125 -22.40 4.23 8.94
C GLY A 125 -21.86 5.14 7.81
N VAL A 126 -20.60 5.54 7.89
CA VAL A 126 -19.99 6.57 7.03
C VAL A 126 -20.02 6.19 5.54
N THR A 127 -19.73 4.95 5.20
CA THR A 127 -19.77 4.46 3.81
C THR A 127 -21.18 4.54 3.24
N GLU A 128 -22.17 4.21 4.03
CA GLU A 128 -23.57 4.27 3.61
C GLU A 128 -24.05 5.71 3.50
N MET A 129 -23.63 6.58 4.44
CA MET A 129 -23.88 8.02 4.36
C MET A 129 -23.34 8.60 3.05
N LEU A 130 -22.10 8.25 2.68
CA LEU A 130 -21.46 8.70 1.45
C LEU A 130 -22.25 8.23 0.21
N ARG A 131 -22.59 6.94 0.13
CA ARG A 131 -23.38 6.37 -0.97
C ARG A 131 -24.72 7.11 -1.15
N LEU A 132 -25.40 7.39 -0.05
CA LEU A 132 -26.71 8.07 -0.07
C LEU A 132 -26.59 9.54 -0.46
N LEU A 133 -25.57 10.25 0.01
CA LEU A 133 -25.29 11.62 -0.41
C LEU A 133 -24.91 11.68 -1.89
N ARG A 134 -24.15 10.72 -2.40
CA ARG A 134 -23.85 10.59 -3.83
C ARG A 134 -25.14 10.45 -4.64
N ARG A 135 -26.05 9.57 -4.22
CA ARG A 135 -27.36 9.43 -4.85
C ARG A 135 -28.13 10.77 -4.87
N ALA A 136 -28.11 11.52 -3.77
CA ALA A 136 -28.76 12.82 -3.70
C ALA A 136 -28.12 13.83 -4.68
N VAL A 137 -26.79 13.88 -4.77
CA VAL A 137 -26.07 14.73 -5.73
C VAL A 137 -26.47 14.40 -7.17
N ASP A 138 -26.48 13.11 -7.53
CA ASP A 138 -26.82 12.64 -8.88
C ASP A 138 -28.26 13.05 -9.27
N LEU A 139 -29.21 12.94 -8.34
CA LEU A 139 -30.62 13.29 -8.58
C LEU A 139 -30.85 14.80 -8.59
N ARG A 140 -30.02 15.59 -7.89
CA ARG A 140 -30.23 17.04 -7.71
C ARG A 140 -30.32 17.80 -9.03
N SER A 141 -29.57 17.38 -10.05
CA SER A 141 -29.58 18.03 -11.38
C SER A 141 -30.94 17.94 -12.07
N SER A 142 -31.74 16.93 -11.74
CA SER A 142 -33.11 16.71 -12.27
C SER A 142 -34.21 17.41 -11.47
N LEU A 143 -33.87 18.10 -10.37
CA LEU A 143 -34.78 18.69 -9.40
C LEU A 143 -34.46 20.18 -9.19
N PRO A 144 -34.78 21.06 -10.15
CA PRO A 144 -34.41 22.48 -10.05
C PRO A 144 -35.03 23.18 -8.82
N ASP A 145 -36.19 22.73 -8.38
CA ASP A 145 -36.97 23.34 -7.27
C ASP A 145 -36.69 22.74 -5.89
N ALA A 146 -35.66 21.84 -5.77
CA ALA A 146 -35.30 21.26 -4.48
C ALA A 146 -34.74 22.33 -3.51
N ASP A 147 -35.09 22.25 -2.23
CA ASP A 147 -34.81 23.26 -1.21
C ASP A 147 -33.30 23.42 -0.91
N GLU A 148 -32.54 22.33 -0.92
CA GLU A 148 -31.12 22.37 -0.60
C GLU A 148 -30.29 22.89 -1.79
N SER A 149 -29.36 23.82 -1.54
CA SER A 149 -28.51 24.33 -2.60
C SER A 149 -27.54 23.26 -3.09
N PRO A 150 -27.17 23.25 -4.38
CA PRO A 150 -26.16 22.32 -4.88
C PRO A 150 -24.80 22.40 -4.12
N LEU A 151 -24.40 23.61 -3.70
CA LEU A 151 -23.14 23.80 -2.96
C LEU A 151 -23.20 23.22 -1.56
N ASP A 152 -24.33 23.33 -0.85
CA ASP A 152 -24.51 22.72 0.46
C ASP A 152 -24.44 21.19 0.36
N LEU A 153 -25.06 20.63 -0.67
CA LEU A 153 -25.04 19.20 -0.92
C LEU A 153 -23.61 18.68 -1.25
N TRP A 154 -22.88 19.40 -2.10
CA TRP A 154 -21.47 19.09 -2.38
C TRP A 154 -20.59 19.23 -1.13
N SER A 155 -20.86 20.22 -0.26
CA SER A 155 -20.17 20.38 1.01
C SER A 155 -20.38 19.19 1.95
N ARG A 156 -21.63 18.71 2.03
CA ARG A 156 -21.96 17.50 2.82
C ARG A 156 -21.30 16.26 2.25
N LEU A 157 -21.32 16.08 0.91
CA LEU A 157 -20.65 14.96 0.24
C LEU A 157 -19.14 14.99 0.52
N ARG A 158 -18.51 16.18 0.42
CA ARG A 158 -17.09 16.34 0.74
C ARG A 158 -16.74 15.84 2.15
N VAL A 159 -17.53 16.26 3.15
CA VAL A 159 -17.29 15.83 4.54
C VAL A 159 -17.47 14.32 4.69
N ALA A 160 -18.52 13.74 4.11
CA ALA A 160 -18.76 12.30 4.14
C ALA A 160 -17.65 11.51 3.45
N ALA A 161 -17.13 12.00 2.32
CA ALA A 161 -16.01 11.38 1.60
C ALA A 161 -14.69 11.45 2.38
N GLU A 162 -14.41 12.58 3.05
CA GLU A 162 -13.25 12.73 3.97
C GLU A 162 -13.33 11.72 5.12
N GLU A 163 -14.51 11.59 5.77
CA GLU A 163 -14.73 10.63 6.85
C GLU A 163 -14.66 9.16 6.38
N ALA A 164 -15.11 8.88 5.16
CA ALA A 164 -15.01 7.55 4.54
C ALA A 164 -13.59 7.23 4.05
N GLY A 165 -12.74 8.23 3.87
CA GLY A 165 -11.42 8.10 3.27
C GLY A 165 -11.46 7.92 1.76
N SER A 166 -12.55 8.32 1.09
CA SER A 166 -12.70 8.24 -0.37
C SER A 166 -12.11 9.48 -1.04
N ASN A 167 -10.83 9.40 -1.42
CA ASN A 167 -10.09 10.53 -2.01
C ASN A 167 -10.69 11.00 -3.35
N GLU A 168 -11.19 10.10 -4.18
CA GLU A 168 -11.71 10.43 -5.52
C GLU A 168 -13.04 11.18 -5.41
N GLU A 169 -13.98 10.71 -4.58
CA GLU A 169 -15.27 11.38 -4.36
C GLU A 169 -15.10 12.71 -3.63
N GLU A 170 -14.14 12.79 -2.69
CA GLU A 170 -13.83 14.05 -2.04
C GLU A 170 -13.22 15.05 -3.02
N LEU A 171 -12.34 14.61 -3.93
CA LEU A 171 -11.75 15.47 -4.96
C LEU A 171 -12.82 16.02 -5.90
N GLU A 172 -13.75 15.19 -6.35
CA GLU A 172 -14.87 15.64 -7.18
C GLU A 172 -15.73 16.68 -6.46
N ALA A 173 -16.02 16.47 -5.18
CA ALA A 173 -16.76 17.43 -4.39
C ALA A 173 -16.01 18.75 -4.21
N VAL A 174 -14.70 18.71 -3.95
CA VAL A 174 -13.84 19.89 -3.84
C VAL A 174 -13.78 20.67 -5.17
N GLU A 175 -13.65 19.99 -6.30
CA GLU A 175 -13.62 20.63 -7.62
C GLU A 175 -14.99 21.24 -7.98
N SER A 176 -16.09 20.58 -7.61
CA SER A 176 -17.45 21.11 -7.77
C SER A 176 -17.69 22.36 -6.92
N LEU A 177 -17.25 22.36 -5.66
CA LEU A 177 -17.31 23.53 -4.78
C LEU A 177 -16.45 24.69 -5.32
N LEU A 178 -15.22 24.42 -5.76
CA LEU A 178 -14.34 25.44 -6.35
C LEU A 178 -14.91 26.06 -7.63
N SER A 179 -15.69 25.31 -8.40
CA SER A 179 -16.37 25.82 -9.61
C SER A 179 -17.61 26.65 -9.30
N GLY A 180 -18.29 26.34 -8.21
CA GLY A 180 -19.56 26.98 -7.84
C GLY A 180 -19.44 28.17 -6.91
N ILE A 181 -18.35 28.27 -6.12
CA ILE A 181 -18.11 29.40 -5.20
C ILE A 181 -17.43 30.52 -5.99
N ASP A 182 -17.96 31.75 -5.93
CA ASP A 182 -17.36 32.92 -6.55
C ASP A 182 -16.04 33.30 -5.84
N ASP A 183 -15.01 33.64 -6.60
CA ASP A 183 -13.69 34.04 -6.10
C ASP A 183 -13.75 35.19 -5.09
N GLY A 184 -14.69 36.12 -5.25
CA GLY A 184 -14.85 37.27 -4.37
C GLY A 184 -15.77 37.05 -3.16
N ALA A 185 -16.60 36.01 -3.18
CA ALA A 185 -17.61 35.82 -2.13
C ALA A 185 -17.06 35.18 -0.87
N GLU A 186 -16.25 34.13 -1.00
CA GLU A 186 -15.73 33.32 0.12
C GLU A 186 -14.24 32.99 -0.04
N PRO A 187 -13.35 33.99 -0.01
CA PRO A 187 -11.94 33.79 -0.32
C PRO A 187 -11.22 32.83 0.64
N LEU A 188 -11.59 32.82 1.93
CA LEU A 188 -10.99 31.93 2.92
C LEU A 188 -11.39 30.46 2.70
N VAL A 189 -12.67 30.21 2.37
CA VAL A 189 -13.17 28.86 2.05
C VAL A 189 -12.51 28.34 0.79
N ARG A 190 -12.40 29.18 -0.25
CA ARG A 190 -11.68 28.79 -1.46
C ARG A 190 -10.20 28.50 -1.23
N ALA A 191 -9.53 29.27 -0.37
CA ALA A 191 -8.15 29.02 -0.01
C ALA A 191 -7.97 27.63 0.66
N GLU A 192 -8.88 27.29 1.59
CA GLU A 192 -8.89 25.97 2.24
C GLU A 192 -9.15 24.84 1.22
N LEU A 193 -10.14 25.01 0.34
CA LEU A 193 -10.44 24.02 -0.70
C LEU A 193 -9.27 23.82 -1.68
N LEU A 194 -8.51 24.86 -2.02
CA LEU A 194 -7.33 24.76 -2.87
C LEU A 194 -6.23 23.94 -2.18
N VAL A 195 -6.01 24.14 -0.89
CA VAL A 195 -5.08 23.31 -0.11
C VAL A 195 -5.55 21.86 -0.12
N ARG A 196 -6.83 21.61 0.18
CA ARG A 196 -7.36 20.24 0.18
C ARG A 196 -7.28 19.58 -1.19
N ARG A 197 -7.55 20.33 -2.28
CA ARG A 197 -7.39 19.84 -3.66
C ARG A 197 -5.96 19.36 -3.93
N MET A 198 -4.94 20.09 -3.47
CA MET A 198 -3.55 19.68 -3.62
C MET A 198 -3.30 18.33 -2.96
N HIS A 199 -3.77 18.13 -1.71
CA HIS A 199 -3.62 16.86 -1.00
C HIS A 199 -4.32 15.70 -1.70
N LEU A 200 -5.54 15.93 -2.18
CA LEU A 200 -6.32 14.92 -2.89
C LEU A 200 -5.71 14.57 -4.25
N ARG A 201 -5.28 15.56 -5.03
CA ARG A 201 -4.59 15.33 -6.30
C ARG A 201 -3.28 14.57 -6.11
N PHE A 202 -2.56 14.82 -5.02
CA PHE A 202 -1.41 14.01 -4.67
C PHE A 202 -1.84 12.57 -4.35
N SER A 203 -2.82 12.36 -3.48
CA SER A 203 -3.29 11.03 -3.08
C SER A 203 -3.82 10.20 -4.26
N THR A 204 -4.50 10.85 -5.21
CA THR A 204 -5.04 10.22 -6.42
C THR A 204 -4.03 10.14 -7.57
N GLY A 205 -2.79 10.59 -7.38
CA GLY A 205 -1.74 10.52 -8.39
C GLY A 205 -1.87 11.51 -9.56
N LEU A 206 -2.79 12.48 -9.47
CA LEU A 206 -3.06 13.44 -10.54
C LEU A 206 -2.04 14.58 -10.62
N SER A 207 -1.43 14.95 -9.52
CA SER A 207 -0.33 15.92 -9.50
C SER A 207 0.54 15.79 -8.27
N PHE A 208 1.82 16.16 -8.42
CA PHE A 208 2.75 16.32 -7.31
C PHE A 208 2.88 17.81 -6.99
N MET A 209 2.58 18.21 -5.74
CA MET A 209 2.77 19.58 -5.23
C MET A 209 2.35 20.71 -6.19
N ALA A 210 1.05 21.02 -6.21
CA ALA A 210 0.48 22.07 -7.06
C ALA A 210 0.82 23.49 -6.52
N VAL A 211 2.06 23.98 -6.71
CA VAL A 211 2.52 25.29 -6.21
C VAL A 211 1.65 26.45 -6.71
N ALA A 212 1.11 26.35 -7.92
CA ALA A 212 0.21 27.39 -8.45
C ALA A 212 -1.06 27.52 -7.60
N ASP A 213 -1.65 26.38 -7.17
CA ASP A 213 -2.81 26.36 -6.27
C ASP A 213 -2.46 26.97 -4.92
N MET A 214 -1.28 26.67 -4.38
CA MET A 214 -0.84 27.20 -3.09
C MET A 214 -0.58 28.71 -3.14
N ARG A 215 0.03 29.21 -4.21
CA ARG A 215 0.16 30.65 -4.43
C ARG A 215 -1.21 31.35 -4.57
N GLN A 216 -2.19 30.70 -5.18
CA GLN A 216 -3.55 31.22 -5.26
C GLN A 216 -4.22 31.22 -3.89
N ALA A 217 -4.10 30.12 -3.11
CA ALA A 217 -4.62 30.03 -1.77
C ALA A 217 -4.07 31.12 -0.83
N VAL A 218 -2.76 31.38 -0.88
CA VAL A 218 -2.12 32.46 -0.12
C VAL A 218 -2.69 33.83 -0.53
N ARG A 219 -2.85 34.11 -1.84
CA ARG A 219 -3.44 35.40 -2.30
C ARG A 219 -4.89 35.59 -1.83
N LEU A 220 -5.69 34.52 -1.89
CA LEU A 220 -7.09 34.58 -1.44
C LEU A 220 -7.18 34.78 0.06
N ALA A 221 -6.39 34.06 0.86
CA ALA A 221 -6.41 34.16 2.29
C ALA A 221 -5.75 35.45 2.83
N ALA A 222 -4.96 36.17 2.01
CA ALA A 222 -4.33 37.44 2.39
C ALA A 222 -5.33 38.58 2.66
N VAL A 223 -6.65 38.39 2.34
CA VAL A 223 -7.71 39.33 2.77
C VAL A 223 -7.83 39.41 4.29
N GLU A 224 -7.46 38.33 4.98
CA GLU A 224 -7.42 38.26 6.46
C GLU A 224 -6.12 37.57 6.91
N PRO A 225 -5.00 38.34 7.03
CA PRO A 225 -3.68 37.80 7.33
C PRO A 225 -3.55 37.14 8.71
N SER A 226 -4.54 37.36 9.60
CA SER A 226 -4.61 36.71 10.91
C SER A 226 -5.40 35.39 10.90
N SER A 227 -6.04 35.06 9.78
CA SER A 227 -6.83 33.83 9.65
C SER A 227 -5.99 32.57 9.68
N TRP A 228 -6.56 31.50 10.21
CA TRP A 228 -5.87 30.21 10.21
C TRP A 228 -5.71 29.64 8.77
N GLN A 229 -6.59 29.99 7.86
CA GLN A 229 -6.51 29.63 6.44
C GLN A 229 -5.27 30.26 5.78
N TYR A 230 -4.92 31.49 6.14
CA TYR A 230 -3.70 32.11 5.64
C TYR A 230 -2.45 31.38 6.16
N GLY A 231 -2.43 31.01 7.45
CA GLY A 231 -1.37 30.21 8.05
C GLY A 231 -1.23 28.82 7.38
N LEU A 232 -2.37 28.16 7.12
CA LEU A 232 -2.40 26.87 6.43
C LEU A 232 -1.87 26.98 5.00
N ALA A 233 -2.33 27.96 4.24
CA ALA A 233 -1.89 28.17 2.85
C ALA A 233 -0.38 28.47 2.75
N LEU A 234 0.16 29.30 3.68
CA LEU A 234 1.60 29.54 3.78
C LEU A 234 2.40 28.28 4.12
N ALA A 235 1.91 27.45 5.04
CA ALA A 235 2.55 26.19 5.40
C ALA A 235 2.69 25.24 4.21
N GLU A 236 1.61 25.10 3.45
CA GLU A 236 1.59 24.24 2.28
C GLU A 236 2.33 24.85 1.08
N LEU A 237 2.37 26.17 0.97
CA LEU A 237 3.26 26.85 -0.01
C LEU A 237 4.74 26.60 0.34
N ALA A 238 5.10 26.67 1.61
CA ALA A 238 6.45 26.34 2.08
C ALA A 238 6.80 24.88 1.76
N HIS A 239 5.91 23.96 2.10
CA HIS A 239 6.08 22.53 1.82
C HIS A 239 6.28 22.26 0.32
N ALA A 240 5.39 22.75 -0.53
CA ALA A 240 5.50 22.59 -1.98
C ALA A 240 6.74 23.28 -2.55
N GLY A 241 7.11 24.46 -2.03
CA GLY A 241 8.29 25.22 -2.41
C GLY A 241 9.60 24.50 -2.13
N LEU A 242 9.71 23.84 -0.97
CA LEU A 242 10.91 23.05 -0.61
C LEU A 242 11.22 21.96 -1.64
N TRP A 243 10.21 21.27 -2.15
CA TRP A 243 10.39 20.27 -3.21
C TRP A 243 10.85 20.89 -4.53
N GLN A 244 10.50 22.16 -4.79
CA GLN A 244 10.92 22.89 -5.97
C GLN A 244 12.16 23.75 -5.77
N LYS A 245 12.81 23.64 -4.60
CA LYS A 245 13.98 24.42 -4.20
C LYS A 245 13.71 25.95 -4.24
N ASP A 246 12.48 26.35 -3.86
CA ASP A 246 12.09 27.75 -3.76
C ASP A 246 12.86 28.40 -2.59
N PRO A 247 13.65 29.46 -2.84
CA PRO A 247 14.45 30.11 -1.79
C PRO A 247 13.60 30.74 -0.68
N ASP A 248 12.34 31.06 -0.96
CA ASP A 248 11.44 31.70 0.01
C ASP A 248 10.70 30.68 0.93
N ALA A 249 10.88 29.38 0.70
CA ALA A 249 10.15 28.33 1.42
C ALA A 249 10.37 28.39 2.95
N GLU A 250 11.58 28.65 3.42
CA GLU A 250 11.85 28.78 4.86
C GLU A 250 11.14 30.00 5.45
N SER A 251 11.15 31.15 4.76
CA SER A 251 10.42 32.34 5.17
C SER A 251 8.91 32.12 5.24
N HIS A 252 8.34 31.40 4.25
CA HIS A 252 6.93 31.04 4.27
C HIS A 252 6.58 30.13 5.47
N ALA A 253 7.44 29.15 5.80
CA ALA A 253 7.24 28.28 6.96
C ALA A 253 7.29 29.07 8.30
N GLU A 254 8.17 30.06 8.42
CA GLU A 254 8.25 30.94 9.60
C GLU A 254 6.99 31.80 9.74
N GLN A 255 6.55 32.42 8.67
CA GLN A 255 5.33 33.21 8.65
C GLN A 255 4.10 32.34 8.97
N ALA A 256 4.01 31.13 8.37
CA ALA A 256 2.96 30.18 8.65
C ALA A 256 2.86 29.85 10.14
N LEU A 257 3.98 29.55 10.78
CA LEU A 257 4.01 29.21 12.21
C LEU A 257 3.59 30.40 13.09
N ALA A 258 4.04 31.62 12.76
CA ALA A 258 3.63 32.82 13.49
C ALA A 258 2.12 33.04 13.37
N VAL A 259 1.54 32.95 12.19
CA VAL A 259 0.09 33.11 11.95
C VAL A 259 -0.69 32.00 12.64
N ALA A 260 -0.30 30.73 12.50
CA ALA A 260 -1.00 29.60 13.09
C ALA A 260 -1.06 29.68 14.63
N ARG A 261 0.01 30.14 15.26
CA ARG A 261 0.06 30.39 16.72
C ARG A 261 -0.87 31.52 17.15
N MET A 262 -0.93 32.62 16.39
CA MET A 262 -1.85 33.72 16.68
C MET A 262 -3.30 33.31 16.51
N ALA A 263 -3.63 32.59 15.43
CA ALA A 263 -4.98 32.10 15.17
C ALA A 263 -5.44 31.01 16.16
N SER A 264 -4.55 30.45 16.95
CA SER A 264 -4.81 29.35 17.91
C SER A 264 -5.57 28.17 17.29
N ASN A 265 -5.32 27.90 16.02
CA ASN A 265 -5.96 26.82 15.28
C ASN A 265 -5.04 25.60 15.20
N PRO A 266 -5.40 24.43 15.80
CA PRO A 266 -4.52 23.27 15.86
C PRO A 266 -4.25 22.64 14.48
N ARG A 267 -5.18 22.74 13.51
CA ARG A 267 -4.97 22.27 12.14
C ARG A 267 -3.84 23.06 11.48
N ALA A 268 -3.99 24.37 11.37
CA ALA A 268 -2.95 25.24 10.78
C ALA A 268 -1.61 25.11 11.51
N LEU A 269 -1.64 24.96 12.84
CA LEU A 269 -0.44 24.77 13.64
C LEU A 269 0.31 23.49 13.29
N SER A 270 -0.41 22.36 13.09
CA SER A 270 0.21 21.11 12.70
C SER A 270 0.92 21.21 11.34
N TYR A 271 0.27 21.80 10.35
CA TYR A 271 0.87 22.00 9.02
C TYR A 271 2.09 22.92 9.07
N ALA A 272 2.01 24.04 9.79
CA ALA A 272 3.11 24.98 9.93
C ALA A 272 4.32 24.35 10.64
N LEU A 273 4.08 23.57 11.69
CA LEU A 273 5.14 22.84 12.40
C LEU A 273 5.74 21.72 11.53
N SER A 274 4.94 21.02 10.73
CA SER A 274 5.44 20.04 9.77
C SER A 274 6.32 20.68 8.70
N ALA A 275 5.93 21.84 8.18
CA ALA A 275 6.76 22.60 7.24
C ALA A 275 8.09 23.04 7.89
N LYS A 276 8.06 23.50 9.13
CA LYS A 276 9.29 23.84 9.89
C LYS A 276 10.15 22.60 10.17
N ALA A 277 9.54 21.46 10.48
CA ALA A 277 10.26 20.20 10.64
C ALA A 277 10.98 19.80 9.34
N MET A 278 10.30 19.91 8.20
CA MET A 278 10.89 19.65 6.88
C MET A 278 12.06 20.60 6.57
N VAL A 279 11.88 21.91 6.79
CA VAL A 279 12.96 22.92 6.63
C VAL A 279 14.17 22.55 7.49
N ALA A 280 13.94 22.19 8.76
CA ALA A 280 15.00 21.83 9.68
C ALA A 280 15.76 20.57 9.25
N VAL A 281 15.03 19.52 8.81
CA VAL A 281 15.63 18.26 8.31
C VAL A 281 16.47 18.51 7.06
N ILE A 282 15.95 19.23 6.07
CA ILE A 282 16.68 19.56 4.84
C ILE A 282 17.89 20.45 5.14
N GLY A 283 17.78 21.35 6.13
CA GLY A 283 18.85 22.23 6.58
C GLY A 283 19.81 21.59 7.59
N GLU A 284 19.83 20.25 7.72
CA GLU A 284 20.71 19.49 8.63
C GLU A 284 20.56 19.86 10.12
N ARG A 285 19.38 20.40 10.52
CA ARG A 285 19.04 20.75 11.91
C ARG A 285 18.07 19.72 12.51
N ALA A 286 18.46 18.45 12.53
CA ALA A 286 17.60 17.33 12.92
C ALA A 286 17.00 17.47 14.33
N ASP A 287 17.73 18.06 15.31
CA ASP A 287 17.23 18.29 16.66
C ASP A 287 16.02 19.23 16.69
N GLU A 288 16.07 20.32 15.93
CA GLU A 288 14.95 21.25 15.75
C GLU A 288 13.78 20.54 15.06
N GLY A 289 14.08 19.77 14.01
CA GLY A 289 13.10 18.97 13.26
C GLY A 289 12.33 18.01 14.17
N ARG A 290 13.01 17.34 15.11
CA ARG A 290 12.36 16.44 16.10
C ARG A 290 11.42 17.20 17.03
N GLY A 291 11.80 18.39 17.48
CA GLY A 291 10.95 19.24 18.31
C GLY A 291 9.67 19.64 17.57
N PHE A 292 9.82 20.21 16.37
CA PHE A 292 8.69 20.61 15.54
C PHE A 292 7.78 19.41 15.15
N GLY A 293 8.35 18.28 14.79
CA GLY A 293 7.57 17.08 14.44
C GLY A 293 6.73 16.57 15.62
N THR A 294 7.27 16.59 16.84
CA THR A 294 6.54 16.20 18.05
C THR A 294 5.36 17.14 18.33
N GLU A 295 5.58 18.46 18.23
CA GLU A 295 4.52 19.44 18.40
C GLU A 295 3.45 19.32 17.28
N ALA A 296 3.89 19.08 16.03
CA ALA A 296 2.99 18.88 14.89
C ALA A 296 2.03 17.70 15.10
N LEU A 297 2.55 16.56 15.57
CA LEU A 297 1.73 15.39 15.90
C LEU A 297 0.69 15.69 16.98
N ALA A 298 1.07 16.39 18.03
CA ALA A 298 0.14 16.77 19.08
C ALA A 298 -0.99 17.68 18.56
N ALA A 299 -0.64 18.65 17.71
CA ALA A 299 -1.59 19.55 17.07
C ALA A 299 -2.52 18.81 16.09
N ALA A 300 -2.02 17.86 15.31
CA ALA A 300 -2.83 17.02 14.41
C ALA A 300 -3.87 16.18 15.17
N ILE A 301 -3.49 15.58 16.30
CA ILE A 301 -4.40 14.83 17.16
C ILE A 301 -5.49 15.75 17.71
N GLN A 302 -5.12 16.96 18.16
CA GLN A 302 -6.08 17.94 18.68
C GLN A 302 -7.05 18.41 17.59
N ALA A 303 -6.57 18.57 16.35
CA ALA A 303 -7.36 18.93 15.18
C ALA A 303 -8.26 17.79 14.66
N ARG A 304 -7.99 16.55 15.04
CA ARG A 304 -8.53 15.33 14.41
C ARG A 304 -8.30 15.31 12.89
N ASP A 305 -7.18 15.84 12.45
CA ASP A 305 -6.77 15.87 11.04
C ASP A 305 -5.80 14.70 10.79
N TYR A 306 -6.30 13.64 10.16
CA TYR A 306 -5.53 12.42 9.92
C TYR A 306 -4.47 12.60 8.82
N TRP A 307 -4.72 13.46 7.83
CA TRP A 307 -3.71 13.82 6.84
C TRP A 307 -2.52 14.53 7.50
N ALA A 308 -2.80 15.57 8.29
CA ALA A 308 -1.78 16.28 9.05
C ALA A 308 -1.00 15.32 9.97
N PHE A 309 -1.68 14.35 10.58
CA PHE A 309 -1.02 13.34 11.43
C PHE A 309 -0.06 12.46 10.64
N VAL A 310 -0.47 11.93 9.48
CA VAL A 310 0.41 11.14 8.58
C VAL A 310 1.62 11.97 8.19
N HIS A 311 1.41 13.21 7.76
CA HIS A 311 2.46 14.11 7.31
C HIS A 311 3.45 14.44 8.44
N ALA A 312 2.95 14.79 9.64
CA ALA A 312 3.77 15.02 10.81
C ALA A 312 4.56 13.77 11.25
N THR A 313 3.95 12.57 11.13
CA THR A 313 4.64 11.30 11.43
C THR A 313 5.83 11.08 10.50
N LEU A 314 5.66 11.30 9.20
CA LEU A 314 6.73 11.18 8.21
C LEU A 314 7.88 12.15 8.48
N TRP A 315 7.58 13.42 8.75
CA TRP A 315 8.63 14.39 9.02
C TRP A 315 9.29 14.23 10.38
N GLN A 316 8.57 13.77 11.38
CA GLN A 316 9.17 13.37 12.66
C GLN A 316 10.11 12.17 12.47
N ALA A 317 9.71 11.17 11.69
CA ALA A 317 10.56 10.01 11.41
C ALA A 317 11.82 10.41 10.63
N ASN A 318 11.71 11.26 9.61
CA ASN A 318 12.85 11.81 8.87
C ASN A 318 13.79 12.66 9.73
N ALA A 319 13.28 13.31 10.78
CA ALA A 319 14.11 14.05 11.73
C ALA A 319 14.86 13.13 12.72
N GLN A 320 14.40 11.89 12.89
CA GLN A 320 15.06 10.92 13.78
C GLN A 320 16.16 10.14 13.05
N GLU A 321 15.87 9.64 11.86
CA GLU A 321 16.80 8.82 11.11
C GLU A 321 16.36 8.72 9.63
N THR A 322 17.22 8.15 8.78
CA THR A 322 16.91 7.85 7.38
C THR A 322 15.80 6.81 7.24
N TRP A 323 15.07 6.88 6.12
CA TRP A 323 13.99 5.94 5.77
C TRP A 323 14.47 4.46 5.70
N THR A 324 15.76 4.23 5.52
CA THR A 324 16.38 2.90 5.51
C THR A 324 16.82 2.42 6.91
N SER A 325 16.19 2.90 7.96
CA SER A 325 16.50 2.51 9.35
C SER A 325 15.34 1.80 10.04
N GLU A 326 15.66 0.96 11.03
CA GLU A 326 14.64 0.30 11.85
C GLU A 326 13.88 1.31 12.72
N LEU A 327 14.53 2.38 13.17
CA LEU A 327 13.90 3.41 13.96
C LEU A 327 12.80 4.12 13.16
N TYR A 328 13.10 4.50 11.92
CA TYR A 328 12.13 5.12 11.02
C TYR A 328 10.90 4.19 10.80
N ALA A 329 11.13 2.95 10.41
CA ALA A 329 10.06 1.98 10.20
C ALA A 329 9.17 1.78 11.45
N ASN A 330 9.79 1.71 12.64
CA ASN A 330 9.07 1.56 13.90
C ASN A 330 8.22 2.80 14.25
N LEU A 331 8.68 4.01 13.91
CA LEU A 331 7.91 5.25 14.08
C LEU A 331 6.67 5.26 13.18
N LEU A 332 6.80 4.85 11.92
CA LEU A 332 5.65 4.74 11.01
C LEU A 332 4.64 3.69 11.52
N ARG A 333 5.11 2.53 11.96
CA ARG A 333 4.26 1.50 12.57
C ARG A 333 3.50 2.03 13.79
N ALA A 334 4.18 2.73 14.68
CA ALA A 334 3.57 3.35 15.86
C ALA A 334 2.53 4.40 15.46
N GLY A 335 2.80 5.20 14.42
CA GLY A 335 1.87 6.15 13.84
C GLY A 335 0.60 5.45 13.32
N GLY A 336 0.75 4.38 12.54
CA GLY A 336 -0.38 3.57 12.04
C GLY A 336 -1.22 2.97 13.16
N GLN A 337 -0.59 2.44 14.21
CA GLN A 337 -1.30 1.95 15.41
C GLN A 337 -2.05 3.07 16.14
N LYS A 338 -1.47 4.27 16.22
CA LYS A 338 -2.12 5.43 16.83
C LYS A 338 -3.34 5.87 16.02
N LEU A 339 -3.25 5.90 14.68
CA LEU A 339 -4.38 6.19 13.80
C LEU A 339 -5.53 5.18 14.00
N ALA A 340 -5.22 3.89 14.13
CA ALA A 340 -6.21 2.87 14.40
C ALA A 340 -6.95 3.11 15.74
N VAL A 341 -6.22 3.49 16.78
CA VAL A 341 -6.81 3.86 18.10
C VAL A 341 -7.67 5.10 18.01
N LEU A 342 -7.32 6.05 17.14
CA LEU A 342 -8.09 7.28 16.91
C LEU A 342 -9.32 7.07 16.02
N GLY A 343 -9.50 5.86 15.47
CA GLY A 343 -10.62 5.55 14.56
C GLY A 343 -10.47 6.17 13.17
N ALA A 344 -9.23 6.42 12.74
CA ALA A 344 -8.97 6.97 11.41
C ALA A 344 -9.40 6.01 10.30
N PRO A 345 -9.85 6.52 9.14
CA PRO A 345 -10.08 5.72 7.94
C PRO A 345 -8.85 4.86 7.59
N HIS A 346 -9.11 3.62 7.14
CA HIS A 346 -8.05 2.63 6.89
C HIS A 346 -7.02 3.10 5.85
N GLY A 347 -7.40 3.97 4.90
CA GLY A 347 -6.50 4.54 3.90
C GLY A 347 -5.30 5.29 4.51
N TYR A 348 -5.49 6.03 5.60
CA TYR A 348 -4.39 6.72 6.27
C TYR A 348 -3.42 5.74 6.96
N ILE A 349 -3.93 4.65 7.52
CA ILE A 349 -3.12 3.58 8.11
C ILE A 349 -2.33 2.86 7.01
N ALA A 350 -3.00 2.56 5.89
CA ALA A 350 -2.41 1.92 4.72
C ALA A 350 -1.29 2.77 4.09
N LYS A 351 -1.42 4.10 4.09
CA LYS A 351 -0.40 5.01 3.60
C LYS A 351 0.89 4.91 4.43
N LEU A 352 0.81 4.97 5.75
CA LEU A 352 2.00 4.77 6.60
C LEU A 352 2.58 3.36 6.46
N ALA A 353 1.73 2.35 6.28
CA ALA A 353 2.17 0.97 6.08
C ALA A 353 2.90 0.76 4.74
N ALA A 354 2.58 1.52 3.69
CA ALA A 354 3.31 1.49 2.42
C ALA A 354 4.76 1.94 2.58
N ASP A 355 4.97 3.08 3.27
CA ASP A 355 6.30 3.61 3.55
C ASP A 355 7.07 2.73 4.55
N GLU A 356 6.39 2.21 5.58
CA GLU A 356 6.92 1.23 6.53
C GLU A 356 7.46 -0.01 5.82
N ALA A 357 6.71 -0.54 4.83
CA ALA A 357 7.11 -1.71 4.06
C ALA A 357 8.42 -1.49 3.31
N GLY A 358 8.58 -0.33 2.65
CA GLY A 358 9.81 0.06 1.96
C GLY A 358 11.01 0.07 2.90
N SER A 359 10.84 0.65 4.08
CA SER A 359 11.89 0.71 5.10
C SER A 359 12.30 -0.67 5.61
N TYR A 360 11.34 -1.55 5.92
CA TYR A 360 11.65 -2.92 6.34
C TYR A 360 12.27 -3.76 5.23
N LEU A 361 11.90 -3.53 3.97
CA LEU A 361 12.56 -4.19 2.84
C LEU A 361 14.04 -3.82 2.78
N ALA A 362 14.36 -2.53 2.88
CA ALA A 362 15.72 -2.00 2.78
C ALA A 362 16.67 -2.57 3.84
N ILE A 363 16.20 -2.75 5.08
CA ILE A 363 17.00 -3.29 6.19
C ILE A 363 16.92 -4.83 6.33
N GLY A 364 16.32 -5.53 5.37
CA GLY A 364 16.23 -6.99 5.38
C GLY A 364 15.18 -7.58 6.33
N ARG A 365 14.28 -6.80 6.89
CA ARG A 365 13.17 -7.25 7.75
C ARG A 365 11.97 -7.68 6.89
N TRP A 366 12.17 -8.66 6.03
CA TRP A 366 11.21 -9.03 4.99
C TRP A 366 9.90 -9.61 5.51
N ARG A 367 9.90 -10.21 6.69
CA ARG A 367 8.67 -10.68 7.36
C ARG A 367 7.78 -9.50 7.74
N GLU A 368 8.38 -8.48 8.32
CA GLU A 368 7.71 -7.24 8.73
C GLU A 368 7.28 -6.42 7.49
N CYS A 369 8.10 -6.38 6.45
CA CYS A 369 7.74 -5.82 5.15
C CYS A 369 6.45 -6.47 4.60
N LEU A 370 6.37 -7.81 4.57
CA LEU A 370 5.18 -8.52 4.12
C LEU A 370 3.95 -8.24 4.98
N GLN A 371 4.12 -8.00 6.28
CA GLN A 371 3.00 -7.62 7.16
C GLN A 371 2.50 -6.22 6.82
N ALA A 372 3.40 -5.26 6.64
CA ALA A 372 3.07 -3.89 6.25
C ALA A 372 2.42 -3.85 4.85
N LEU A 373 2.95 -4.61 3.87
CA LEU A 373 2.34 -4.74 2.53
C LEU A 373 0.92 -5.30 2.55
N ARG A 374 0.61 -6.24 3.46
CA ARG A 374 -0.77 -6.75 3.60
C ARG A 374 -1.74 -5.67 4.06
N ILE A 375 -1.30 -4.77 4.93
CA ILE A 375 -2.10 -3.63 5.39
C ILE A 375 -2.25 -2.63 4.24
N ALA A 376 -1.14 -2.25 3.59
CA ALA A 376 -1.12 -1.27 2.51
C ALA A 376 -1.97 -1.71 1.30
N LEU A 377 -1.80 -2.95 0.82
CA LEU A 377 -2.50 -3.48 -0.35
C LEU A 377 -3.90 -4.05 -0.03
N GLY A 378 -4.23 -4.24 1.23
CA GLY A 378 -5.54 -4.72 1.69
C GLY A 378 -6.55 -3.62 1.97
N SER A 379 -6.12 -2.36 1.93
CA SER A 379 -6.93 -1.15 2.11
C SER A 379 -6.61 -0.18 0.97
N ASP A 380 -7.38 0.87 0.80
CA ASP A 380 -7.10 1.89 -0.21
C ASP A 380 -6.21 3.00 0.39
N PRO A 381 -4.87 3.00 0.14
CA PRO A 381 -3.96 4.05 0.62
C PRO A 381 -3.96 5.29 -0.28
N GLY A 382 -4.87 5.35 -1.25
CA GLY A 382 -4.79 6.25 -2.40
C GLY A 382 -3.75 5.79 -3.43
N THR A 383 -3.88 6.27 -4.66
CA THR A 383 -3.04 5.84 -5.80
C THR A 383 -1.55 5.89 -5.51
N MET A 384 -1.07 6.97 -4.86
CA MET A 384 0.35 7.12 -4.54
C MET A 384 0.86 6.08 -3.53
N GLY A 385 0.05 5.77 -2.52
CA GLY A 385 0.39 4.74 -1.54
C GLY A 385 0.36 3.34 -2.16
N ASP A 386 -0.61 3.04 -3.02
CA ASP A 386 -0.71 1.76 -3.73
C ASP A 386 0.48 1.56 -4.68
N VAL A 387 0.87 2.58 -5.44
CA VAL A 387 2.07 2.57 -6.29
C VAL A 387 3.31 2.24 -5.46
N GLY A 388 3.57 2.97 -4.37
CA GLY A 388 4.72 2.73 -3.49
C GLY A 388 4.75 1.31 -2.91
N ALA A 389 3.60 0.83 -2.42
CA ALA A 389 3.47 -0.54 -1.91
C ALA A 389 3.73 -1.59 -3.00
N ARG A 390 3.25 -1.38 -4.23
CA ARG A 390 3.47 -2.32 -5.36
C ARG A 390 4.91 -2.32 -5.82
N LEU A 391 5.57 -1.18 -5.90
CA LEU A 391 7.00 -1.10 -6.22
C LEU A 391 7.84 -1.85 -5.17
N THR A 392 7.52 -1.68 -3.89
CA THR A 392 8.15 -2.43 -2.79
C THR A 392 7.89 -3.94 -2.91
N ALA A 393 6.65 -4.34 -3.22
CA ALA A 393 6.29 -5.75 -3.43
C ALA A 393 7.00 -6.35 -4.66
N ALA A 394 7.11 -5.60 -5.75
CA ALA A 394 7.84 -6.02 -6.96
C ALA A 394 9.32 -6.30 -6.64
N ARG A 395 9.99 -5.40 -5.91
CA ARG A 395 11.39 -5.57 -5.50
C ARG A 395 11.58 -6.79 -4.60
N LEU A 396 10.73 -6.94 -3.59
CA LEU A 396 10.77 -8.11 -2.70
C LEU A 396 10.57 -9.42 -3.46
N ALA A 397 9.58 -9.48 -4.35
CA ALA A 397 9.30 -10.65 -5.17
C ALA A 397 10.48 -10.99 -6.11
N ALA A 398 11.11 -9.98 -6.71
CA ALA A 398 12.30 -10.14 -7.54
C ALA A 398 13.48 -10.73 -6.73
N TRP A 399 13.74 -10.22 -5.53
CA TRP A 399 14.78 -10.71 -4.63
C TRP A 399 14.53 -12.13 -4.10
N GLN A 400 13.25 -12.53 -4.02
CA GLN A 400 12.87 -13.90 -3.66
C GLN A 400 12.77 -14.84 -4.86
N GLY A 401 12.98 -14.37 -6.11
CA GLY A 401 12.92 -15.18 -7.34
C GLY A 401 11.51 -15.44 -7.86
N ARG A 402 10.50 -14.69 -7.38
CA ARG A 402 9.11 -14.78 -7.82
C ARG A 402 8.86 -13.81 -8.98
N HIS A 403 9.54 -14.07 -10.13
CA HIS A 403 9.61 -13.13 -11.25
C HIS A 403 8.25 -12.74 -11.83
N ALA A 404 7.32 -13.68 -11.97
CA ALA A 404 5.98 -13.39 -12.50
C ALA A 404 5.18 -12.45 -11.56
N GLU A 405 5.32 -12.63 -10.25
CA GLU A 405 4.69 -11.75 -9.26
C GLU A 405 5.34 -10.37 -9.25
N ALA A 406 6.68 -10.30 -9.35
CA ALA A 406 7.41 -9.05 -9.45
C ALA A 406 6.96 -8.22 -10.67
N GLN A 407 6.85 -8.89 -11.82
CA GLN A 407 6.38 -8.26 -13.05
C GLN A 407 4.92 -7.78 -12.94
N ALA A 408 4.03 -8.59 -12.37
CA ALA A 408 2.62 -8.22 -12.20
C ALA A 408 2.44 -7.00 -11.27
N HIS A 409 3.23 -6.90 -10.19
CA HIS A 409 3.21 -5.72 -9.33
C HIS A 409 3.74 -4.48 -10.05
N LEU A 410 4.82 -4.61 -10.82
CA LEU A 410 5.38 -3.50 -11.60
C LEU A 410 4.39 -3.01 -12.66
N GLU A 411 3.79 -3.91 -13.44
CA GLU A 411 2.80 -3.58 -14.47
C GLU A 411 1.58 -2.88 -13.84
N ARG A 412 1.10 -3.38 -12.70
CA ARG A 412 -0.03 -2.74 -12.02
C ARG A 412 0.33 -1.35 -11.48
N ALA A 413 1.53 -1.16 -10.96
CA ALA A 413 2.00 0.16 -10.55
C ALA A 413 2.09 1.13 -11.76
N GLU A 414 2.55 0.65 -12.92
CA GLU A 414 2.61 1.43 -14.17
C GLU A 414 1.22 1.82 -14.68
N GLU A 415 0.22 0.92 -14.60
CA GLU A 415 -1.17 1.23 -14.93
C GLU A 415 -1.74 2.34 -14.05
N LEU A 416 -1.54 2.25 -12.74
CA LEU A 416 -2.01 3.25 -11.77
C LEU A 416 -1.34 4.60 -11.98
N TYR A 417 -0.08 4.59 -12.38
CA TYR A 417 0.74 5.78 -12.58
C TYR A 417 0.65 6.37 -13.99
N ALA A 418 -0.17 5.84 -14.87
CA ALA A 418 -0.24 6.24 -16.28
C ALA A 418 -0.56 7.73 -16.52
N GLN A 419 -1.05 8.49 -15.52
CA GLN A 419 -1.40 9.91 -15.61
C GLN A 419 -0.36 10.91 -15.05
N LYS A 420 0.67 10.52 -14.49
CA LYS A 420 2.06 10.96 -14.22
C LYS A 420 2.41 12.36 -13.73
N SER A 421 3.06 12.36 -12.56
CA SER A 421 4.01 13.39 -12.17
C SER A 421 5.45 12.89 -12.37
N GLU A 422 6.39 13.75 -12.76
CA GLU A 422 7.80 13.39 -12.98
C GLU A 422 8.54 12.87 -11.73
N PHE A 423 7.99 13.08 -10.55
CA PHE A 423 8.61 12.79 -9.26
C PHE A 423 8.87 11.30 -9.01
N LEU A 424 7.95 10.40 -9.40
CA LEU A 424 8.08 8.96 -9.17
C LEU A 424 8.81 8.20 -10.28
N ASN A 425 9.19 8.85 -11.37
CA ASN A 425 9.85 8.18 -12.49
C ASN A 425 11.14 7.49 -12.04
N LEU A 426 11.88 8.09 -11.10
CA LEU A 426 13.12 7.52 -10.59
C LEU A 426 12.90 6.18 -9.89
N ASP A 427 11.88 6.08 -9.03
CA ASP A 427 11.57 4.84 -8.32
C ASP A 427 11.10 3.75 -9.30
N PHE A 428 10.27 4.10 -10.29
CA PHE A 428 9.86 3.16 -11.33
C PHE A 428 11.04 2.62 -12.11
N ASP A 429 11.95 3.48 -12.56
CA ASP A 429 13.10 3.08 -13.36
C ASP A 429 14.07 2.22 -12.55
N ALA A 430 14.25 2.54 -11.27
CA ALA A 430 15.07 1.75 -10.35
C ALA A 430 14.48 0.35 -10.10
N ILE A 431 13.19 0.27 -9.81
CA ILE A 431 12.53 -1.02 -9.56
C ILE A 431 12.39 -1.83 -10.85
N ARG A 432 12.12 -1.18 -12.00
CA ARG A 432 12.13 -1.83 -13.32
C ARG A 432 13.51 -2.46 -13.59
N ALA A 433 14.58 -1.71 -13.36
CA ALA A 433 15.94 -2.23 -13.52
C ALA A 433 16.20 -3.44 -12.61
N GLU A 434 15.79 -3.39 -11.34
CA GLU A 434 15.92 -4.49 -10.38
C GLU A 434 15.17 -5.74 -10.83
N VAL A 435 13.92 -5.59 -11.24
CA VAL A 435 13.06 -6.69 -11.72
C VAL A 435 13.68 -7.35 -12.98
N TYR A 436 14.17 -6.57 -13.93
CA TYR A 436 14.78 -7.09 -15.15
C TYR A 436 16.15 -7.72 -14.92
N VAL A 437 16.99 -7.20 -13.99
CA VAL A 437 18.23 -7.90 -13.58
C VAL A 437 17.89 -9.26 -12.97
N ALA A 438 16.90 -9.30 -12.07
CA ALA A 438 16.48 -10.55 -11.44
C ALA A 438 15.92 -11.56 -12.44
N ALA A 439 15.21 -11.07 -13.48
CA ALA A 439 14.69 -11.90 -14.58
C ALA A 439 15.75 -12.33 -15.62
N GLY A 440 17.02 -11.93 -15.44
CA GLY A 440 18.09 -12.29 -16.38
C GLY A 440 18.09 -11.48 -17.69
N ASN A 441 17.49 -10.29 -17.68
CA ASN A 441 17.47 -9.36 -18.82
C ASN A 441 18.27 -8.07 -18.52
N PRO A 442 19.61 -8.14 -18.49
CA PRO A 442 20.46 -7.02 -18.08
C PRO A 442 20.50 -5.87 -19.10
N GLU A 443 20.11 -6.09 -20.37
CA GLU A 443 19.99 -5.01 -21.38
C GLU A 443 18.92 -4.02 -20.96
N VAL A 444 17.69 -4.51 -20.78
CA VAL A 444 16.54 -3.67 -20.38
C VAL A 444 16.77 -3.05 -19.01
N ALA A 445 17.42 -3.79 -18.09
CA ALA A 445 17.77 -3.28 -16.78
C ALA A 445 18.73 -2.08 -16.85
N TYR A 446 19.77 -2.16 -17.69
CA TYR A 446 20.69 -1.04 -17.89
C TYR A 446 19.99 0.19 -18.47
N ASP A 447 19.16 -0.01 -19.50
CA ASP A 447 18.46 1.08 -20.16
C ASP A 447 17.48 1.77 -19.19
N ALA A 448 16.76 1.00 -18.36
CA ALA A 448 15.89 1.55 -17.31
C ALA A 448 16.70 2.34 -16.26
N ALA A 449 17.80 1.77 -15.74
CA ALA A 449 18.64 2.46 -14.77
C ALA A 449 19.23 3.76 -15.31
N MET A 450 19.66 3.78 -16.57
CA MET A 450 20.20 4.97 -17.21
C MET A 450 19.12 6.00 -17.51
N THR A 451 17.92 5.59 -17.84
CA THR A 451 16.77 6.50 -17.98
C THR A 451 16.52 7.24 -16.67
N GLY A 452 16.40 6.51 -15.54
CA GLY A 452 16.24 7.12 -14.24
C GLY A 452 17.40 8.05 -13.85
N ALA A 453 18.65 7.60 -14.07
CA ALA A 453 19.84 8.36 -13.71
C ALA A 453 20.04 9.67 -14.52
N THR A 454 19.40 9.80 -15.68
CA THR A 454 19.57 10.94 -16.59
C THR A 454 18.31 11.77 -16.79
N SER A 455 17.23 11.43 -16.12
CA SER A 455 15.98 12.20 -16.17
C SER A 455 16.18 13.61 -15.63
N ALA A 456 15.60 14.61 -16.31
CA ALA A 456 15.69 16.00 -15.90
C ALA A 456 15.03 16.19 -14.51
N GLY A 457 15.71 16.90 -13.62
CA GLY A 457 15.21 17.23 -12.28
C GLY A 457 15.41 16.13 -11.24
N THR A 458 15.89 14.93 -11.63
CA THR A 458 16.24 13.88 -10.70
C THR A 458 17.73 13.92 -10.35
N SER A 459 18.06 13.58 -9.09
CA SER A 459 19.42 13.35 -8.65
C SER A 459 19.60 11.86 -8.37
N PRO A 460 20.67 11.22 -8.86
CA PRO A 460 20.98 9.83 -8.49
C PRO A 460 21.06 9.60 -6.97
N THR A 461 21.30 10.67 -6.19
CA THR A 461 21.29 10.61 -4.71
C THR A 461 19.92 10.32 -4.12
N MET A 462 18.84 10.43 -4.88
CA MET A 462 17.48 10.07 -4.42
C MET A 462 17.21 8.56 -4.52
N CYS A 463 18.10 7.81 -5.21
CA CYS A 463 18.00 6.34 -5.32
C CYS A 463 19.43 5.76 -5.30
N GLU A 464 19.92 5.44 -4.12
CA GLU A 464 21.33 5.13 -3.86
C GLU A 464 21.83 3.87 -4.62
N TRP A 465 20.92 2.94 -4.92
CA TRP A 465 21.27 1.68 -5.61
C TRP A 465 21.24 1.77 -7.14
N LEU A 466 20.76 2.89 -7.73
CA LEU A 466 20.49 3.00 -9.17
C LEU A 466 21.76 2.87 -10.01
N ILE A 467 22.82 3.63 -9.69
CA ILE A 467 24.09 3.59 -10.41
C ILE A 467 24.84 2.27 -10.18
N PRO A 468 24.92 1.72 -8.97
CA PRO A 468 25.41 0.36 -8.75
C PRO A 468 24.68 -0.69 -9.59
N LEU A 469 23.35 -0.54 -9.73
CA LEU A 469 22.52 -1.47 -10.53
C LEU A 469 22.81 -1.35 -12.04
N ALA A 470 23.01 -0.13 -12.56
CA ALA A 470 23.47 0.06 -13.94
C ALA A 470 24.82 -0.60 -14.21
N ALA A 471 25.78 -0.45 -13.29
CA ALA A 471 27.09 -1.11 -13.38
C ALA A 471 26.96 -2.65 -13.32
N ARG A 472 26.10 -3.16 -12.44
CA ARG A 472 25.78 -4.60 -12.34
C ARG A 472 25.22 -5.14 -13.66
N ALA A 473 24.25 -4.44 -14.24
CA ALA A 473 23.64 -4.84 -15.52
C ALA A 473 24.69 -4.89 -16.66
N LEU A 474 25.59 -3.91 -16.74
CA LEU A 474 26.69 -3.95 -17.71
C LEU A 474 27.64 -5.11 -17.45
N ALA A 475 28.03 -5.37 -16.20
CA ALA A 475 28.92 -6.47 -15.86
C ALA A 475 28.29 -7.83 -16.19
N ASP A 476 26.99 -8.01 -15.95
CA ASP A 476 26.26 -9.23 -16.33
C ASP A 476 26.20 -9.39 -17.86
N ARG A 477 25.99 -8.32 -18.62
CA ARG A 477 26.04 -8.34 -20.09
C ARG A 477 27.43 -8.71 -20.64
N ILE A 478 28.48 -8.13 -20.06
CA ILE A 478 29.85 -8.44 -20.44
C ILE A 478 30.15 -9.92 -20.18
N GLN A 479 29.70 -10.45 -19.04
CA GLN A 479 29.86 -11.86 -18.73
C GLN A 479 29.13 -12.74 -19.76
N LEU A 480 27.86 -12.45 -20.05
CA LEU A 480 27.10 -13.20 -21.07
C LEU A 480 27.73 -13.14 -22.45
N ALA A 481 28.25 -11.97 -22.87
CA ALA A 481 28.95 -11.83 -24.13
C ALA A 481 30.24 -12.63 -24.17
N THR A 482 31.00 -12.61 -23.07
CA THR A 482 32.26 -13.38 -22.93
C THR A 482 32.00 -14.89 -22.99
N ASP A 483 30.97 -15.36 -22.25
CA ASP A 483 30.59 -16.77 -22.23
C ASP A 483 30.13 -17.29 -23.61
N ALA A 484 29.49 -16.39 -24.39
CA ALA A 484 29.09 -16.66 -25.77
C ALA A 484 30.20 -16.48 -26.80
N GLY A 485 31.42 -16.08 -26.40
CA GLY A 485 32.53 -15.79 -27.31
C GLY A 485 32.34 -14.54 -28.18
N ASN A 486 31.44 -13.64 -27.80
CA ASN A 486 31.16 -12.39 -28.50
C ASN A 486 32.12 -11.25 -28.09
N SER A 487 32.32 -10.27 -28.99
CA SER A 487 33.10 -9.08 -28.66
C SER A 487 32.44 -8.24 -27.57
N THR A 488 33.23 -7.83 -26.57
CA THR A 488 32.82 -6.99 -25.46
C THR A 488 33.14 -5.49 -25.65
N SER A 489 33.78 -5.12 -26.77
CA SER A 489 34.34 -3.76 -26.98
C SER A 489 33.31 -2.64 -26.84
N VAL A 490 32.10 -2.82 -27.38
CA VAL A 490 31.01 -1.85 -27.27
C VAL A 490 30.52 -1.74 -25.82
N LEU A 491 30.44 -2.85 -25.11
CA LEU A 491 30.02 -2.86 -23.69
C LEU A 491 31.06 -2.20 -22.80
N MET A 492 32.36 -2.42 -23.09
CA MET A 492 33.46 -1.74 -22.37
C MET A 492 33.40 -0.23 -22.56
N ALA A 493 33.11 0.25 -23.77
CA ALA A 493 32.95 1.68 -24.02
C ALA A 493 31.77 2.26 -23.21
N ARG A 494 30.68 1.48 -23.01
CA ARG A 494 29.57 1.89 -22.12
C ARG A 494 29.98 1.92 -20.64
N VAL A 495 30.86 1.03 -20.19
CA VAL A 495 31.43 1.10 -18.83
C VAL A 495 32.25 2.37 -18.64
N ASP A 496 33.06 2.74 -19.65
CA ASP A 496 33.88 3.95 -19.59
C ASP A 496 33.01 5.21 -19.60
N ASP A 497 31.93 5.28 -20.41
CA ASP A 497 30.95 6.34 -20.40
C ASP A 497 30.25 6.44 -19.03
N LEU A 498 29.82 5.31 -18.45
CA LEU A 498 29.19 5.27 -17.14
C LEU A 498 30.11 5.86 -16.06
N VAL A 499 31.38 5.45 -16.05
CA VAL A 499 32.39 5.95 -15.07
C VAL A 499 32.71 7.43 -15.30
N GLN A 500 32.74 7.87 -16.55
CA GLN A 500 32.98 9.28 -16.87
C GLN A 500 31.81 10.17 -16.38
N ARG A 501 30.58 9.72 -16.57
CA ARG A 501 29.37 10.44 -16.16
C ARG A 501 29.16 10.37 -14.64
N PHE A 502 29.41 9.21 -14.05
CA PHE A 502 29.22 8.92 -12.63
C PHE A 502 30.51 8.36 -12.02
N PRO A 503 31.48 9.22 -11.66
CA PRO A 503 32.73 8.77 -11.04
C PRO A 503 32.55 8.12 -9.64
N ALA A 504 31.40 8.33 -9.01
CA ALA A 504 30.92 7.64 -7.82
C ALA A 504 29.41 7.44 -7.95
N ALA A 505 28.83 6.47 -7.26
CA ALA A 505 27.39 6.27 -7.25
C ALA A 505 26.67 7.48 -6.65
N ILE A 506 27.19 7.98 -5.53
CA ILE A 506 26.71 9.18 -4.84
C ILE A 506 27.90 10.09 -4.56
N ARG A 507 27.77 11.35 -4.93
CA ARG A 507 28.80 12.38 -4.82
C ARG A 507 28.32 13.51 -3.94
N ASP A 508 29.24 14.13 -3.19
CA ASP A 508 29.06 15.39 -2.49
C ASP A 508 27.77 15.44 -1.63
N PHE A 509 27.45 14.34 -0.99
CA PHE A 509 26.29 14.21 -0.13
C PHE A 509 26.72 13.83 1.28
N THR A 510 26.31 14.64 2.26
CA THR A 510 26.42 14.31 3.68
C THR A 510 25.03 13.91 4.17
N GLY A 511 24.91 12.73 4.72
CA GLY A 511 23.64 12.22 5.22
C GLY A 511 23.21 12.88 6.54
N PRO A 512 21.94 12.69 6.93
CA PRO A 512 21.41 13.19 8.21
C PRO A 512 22.02 12.48 9.43
N SER A 513 22.75 11.37 9.22
CA SER A 513 23.34 10.57 10.28
C SER A 513 24.55 9.78 9.81
N GLU A 514 25.42 9.37 10.75
CA GLU A 514 26.54 8.45 10.49
C GLU A 514 26.06 7.09 9.93
N PHE A 515 24.85 6.69 10.26
CA PHE A 515 24.27 5.46 9.74
C PHE A 515 24.03 5.57 8.24
N TYR A 516 23.45 6.67 7.78
CA TYR A 516 23.22 6.91 6.35
C TYR A 516 24.53 7.09 5.58
N ASP A 517 25.51 7.78 6.17
CA ASP A 517 26.84 7.93 5.56
C ASP A 517 27.52 6.56 5.32
N ARG A 518 27.34 5.61 6.24
CA ARG A 518 27.80 4.22 6.05
C ARG A 518 27.08 3.52 4.89
N GLN A 519 25.80 3.78 4.69
CA GLN A 519 25.04 3.22 3.55
C GLN A 519 25.54 3.79 2.23
N ILE A 520 25.74 5.10 2.15
CA ILE A 520 26.32 5.76 0.97
C ILE A 520 27.70 5.19 0.63
N ALA A 521 28.55 5.04 1.65
CA ALA A 521 29.87 4.45 1.48
C ALA A 521 29.76 3.00 0.94
N ALA A 522 28.82 2.21 1.43
CA ALA A 522 28.58 0.84 0.97
C ALA A 522 28.10 0.79 -0.49
N PHE A 523 27.18 1.67 -0.91
CA PHE A 523 26.74 1.74 -2.31
C PHE A 523 27.86 2.21 -3.25
N ASN A 524 28.71 3.14 -2.83
CA ASN A 524 29.89 3.55 -3.60
C ASN A 524 30.90 2.40 -3.76
N LEU A 525 31.11 1.58 -2.73
CA LEU A 525 31.93 0.38 -2.82
C LEU A 525 31.31 -0.67 -3.73
N LEU A 526 29.98 -0.87 -3.65
CA LEU A 526 29.25 -1.77 -4.53
C LEU A 526 29.41 -1.38 -6.00
N TYR A 527 29.24 -0.10 -6.31
CA TYR A 527 29.45 0.45 -7.65
C TYR A 527 30.90 0.19 -8.15
N THR A 528 31.89 0.50 -7.31
CA THR A 528 33.30 0.30 -7.67
C THR A 528 33.61 -1.18 -7.92
N ALA A 529 33.06 -2.07 -7.10
CA ALA A 529 33.24 -3.52 -7.25
C ALA A 529 32.57 -4.05 -8.54
N GLU A 530 31.39 -3.54 -8.91
CA GLU A 530 30.73 -3.91 -10.17
C GLU A 530 31.49 -3.41 -11.40
N VAL A 531 32.00 -2.17 -11.38
CA VAL A 531 32.88 -1.65 -12.44
C VAL A 531 34.14 -2.48 -12.56
N GLY A 532 34.76 -2.88 -11.42
CA GLY A 532 35.91 -3.79 -11.39
C GLY A 532 35.58 -5.15 -11.99
N ARG A 533 34.38 -5.70 -11.71
CA ARG A 533 33.89 -6.95 -12.32
C ARG A 533 33.73 -6.84 -13.83
N ALA A 534 33.09 -5.75 -14.29
CA ALA A 534 32.92 -5.46 -15.71
C ALA A 534 34.28 -5.40 -16.46
N ARG A 535 35.26 -4.78 -15.84
CA ARG A 535 36.60 -4.63 -16.38
C ARG A 535 37.53 -5.86 -16.16
N GLN A 536 37.06 -6.88 -15.47
CA GLN A 536 37.81 -8.06 -15.06
C GLN A 536 39.15 -7.68 -14.36
N SER A 537 39.09 -6.67 -13.50
CA SER A 537 40.27 -6.08 -12.85
C SER A 537 40.90 -7.06 -11.87
N ALA A 538 42.26 -7.15 -11.94
CA ALA A 538 43.04 -7.91 -10.96
C ALA A 538 42.84 -7.31 -9.56
N GLY A 539 42.57 -8.13 -8.55
CA GLY A 539 42.29 -7.66 -7.16
C GLY A 539 40.84 -7.36 -6.80
N ASN A 540 39.94 -7.45 -7.75
CA ASN A 540 38.48 -7.19 -7.51
C ASN A 540 37.89 -8.06 -6.38
N GLY A 541 38.50 -9.21 -6.05
CA GLY A 541 38.11 -10.04 -4.91
C GLY A 541 38.24 -9.33 -3.56
N LEU A 542 39.26 -8.49 -3.37
CA LEU A 542 39.40 -7.69 -2.15
C LEU A 542 38.35 -6.55 -2.07
N ASP A 543 37.99 -5.98 -3.22
CA ASP A 543 36.93 -4.93 -3.29
C ASP A 543 35.60 -5.55 -2.91
N TRP A 544 35.28 -6.74 -3.39
CA TRP A 544 34.06 -7.46 -3.00
C TRP A 544 34.03 -7.84 -1.53
N CYS A 545 35.18 -8.21 -0.94
CA CYS A 545 35.27 -8.46 0.50
C CYS A 545 34.93 -7.20 1.31
N ARG A 546 35.55 -6.07 0.95
CA ARG A 546 35.28 -4.76 1.59
C ARG A 546 33.79 -4.34 1.41
N THR A 547 33.25 -4.56 0.21
CA THR A 547 31.84 -4.28 -0.08
C THR A 547 30.91 -5.12 0.80
N ALA A 548 31.17 -6.44 0.95
CA ALA A 548 30.38 -7.31 1.81
C ALA A 548 30.38 -6.87 3.28
N ASP A 549 31.57 -6.45 3.78
CA ASP A 549 31.71 -5.95 5.14
C ASP A 549 30.99 -4.63 5.34
N ALA A 550 31.14 -3.70 4.39
CA ALA A 550 30.49 -2.39 4.43
C ALA A 550 28.97 -2.50 4.35
N CYS A 551 28.43 -3.29 3.42
CA CYS A 551 26.99 -3.51 3.28
C CYS A 551 26.40 -4.12 4.56
N GLN A 552 27.06 -5.10 5.17
CA GLN A 552 26.56 -5.67 6.42
C GLN A 552 26.61 -4.68 7.59
N ALA A 553 27.67 -3.88 7.70
CA ALA A 553 27.79 -2.83 8.71
C ALA A 553 26.76 -1.70 8.52
N ALA A 554 26.29 -1.50 7.29
CA ALA A 554 25.26 -0.54 6.91
C ALA A 554 23.83 -1.12 6.94
N SER A 555 23.65 -2.34 7.45
CA SER A 555 22.37 -3.07 7.46
C SER A 555 21.73 -3.32 6.09
N LEU A 556 22.51 -3.26 5.01
CA LEU A 556 22.11 -3.61 3.64
C LEU A 556 22.32 -5.12 3.43
N LEU A 557 21.42 -5.93 4.03
CA LEU A 557 21.65 -7.37 4.20
C LEU A 557 21.56 -8.15 2.89
N TRP A 558 20.71 -7.73 1.95
CA TRP A 558 20.63 -8.37 0.64
C TRP A 558 21.89 -8.09 -0.19
N GLU A 559 22.34 -6.84 -0.22
CA GLU A 559 23.57 -6.41 -0.89
C GLU A 559 24.80 -7.07 -0.26
N ALA A 560 24.80 -7.26 1.06
CA ALA A 560 25.86 -8.00 1.76
C ALA A 560 25.90 -9.47 1.34
N ALA A 561 24.75 -10.14 1.22
CA ALA A 561 24.69 -11.53 0.73
C ALA A 561 25.14 -11.64 -0.72
N TYR A 562 24.74 -10.71 -1.57
CA TYR A 562 25.18 -10.60 -2.96
C TYR A 562 26.69 -10.38 -3.06
N ALA A 563 27.23 -9.42 -2.30
CA ALA A 563 28.66 -9.14 -2.28
C ALA A 563 29.48 -10.33 -1.75
N CYS A 564 28.96 -11.10 -0.78
CA CYS A 564 29.59 -12.35 -0.33
C CYS A 564 29.69 -13.39 -1.44
N TRP A 565 28.63 -13.52 -2.27
CA TRP A 565 28.68 -14.40 -3.44
C TRP A 565 29.78 -13.97 -4.42
N ARG A 566 29.82 -12.68 -4.79
CA ARG A 566 30.82 -12.13 -5.72
C ARG A 566 32.27 -12.19 -5.15
N ALA A 567 32.42 -11.97 -3.84
CA ALA A 567 33.70 -12.12 -3.16
C ALA A 567 34.23 -13.57 -3.27
N ALA A 568 33.35 -14.53 -2.95
CA ALA A 568 33.72 -15.94 -3.05
C ALA A 568 34.09 -16.35 -4.49
N GLU A 569 33.28 -15.92 -5.48
CA GLU A 569 33.51 -16.17 -6.91
C GLU A 569 34.88 -15.61 -7.36
N SER A 570 35.14 -14.33 -7.08
CA SER A 570 36.36 -13.66 -7.46
C SER A 570 37.59 -14.26 -6.78
N LEU A 571 37.51 -14.60 -5.48
CA LEU A 571 38.61 -15.25 -4.76
C LEU A 571 38.95 -16.64 -5.33
N LEU A 572 37.96 -17.40 -5.78
CA LEU A 572 38.19 -18.74 -6.38
C LEU A 572 38.84 -18.67 -7.76
N LEU A 573 38.64 -17.59 -8.52
CA LEU A 573 39.28 -17.35 -9.80
C LEU A 573 40.80 -17.11 -9.65
N HIS A 574 41.25 -16.61 -8.49
CA HIS A 574 42.67 -16.27 -8.23
C HIS A 574 43.49 -17.40 -7.56
N GLY A 575 42.98 -18.63 -7.54
CA GLY A 575 43.75 -19.84 -7.21
C GLY A 575 43.53 -20.40 -5.79
N HIS A 576 44.19 -21.53 -5.50
CA HIS A 576 43.94 -22.36 -4.31
C HIS A 576 44.23 -21.68 -2.95
N VAL A 577 45.10 -20.67 -2.94
CA VAL A 577 45.49 -19.95 -1.71
C VAL A 577 44.29 -19.23 -1.07
N HIS A 578 43.30 -18.81 -1.87
CA HIS A 578 42.13 -18.06 -1.43
C HIS A 578 40.91 -18.93 -1.11
N ARG A 579 41.04 -20.26 -1.16
CA ARG A 579 39.91 -21.19 -0.93
C ARG A 579 39.33 -21.09 0.48
N GLY A 580 40.14 -20.86 1.49
CA GLY A 580 39.70 -20.66 2.88
C GLY A 580 38.83 -19.42 3.05
N PRO A 581 39.36 -18.24 2.66
CA PRO A 581 38.52 -17.00 2.63
C PRO A 581 37.25 -17.13 1.79
N ALA A 582 37.32 -17.71 0.59
CA ALA A 582 36.10 -17.94 -0.24
C ALA A 582 35.07 -18.79 0.48
N ALA A 583 35.50 -19.86 1.19
CA ALA A 583 34.56 -20.67 1.98
C ALA A 583 33.91 -19.90 3.15
N ALA A 584 34.59 -18.94 3.74
CA ALA A 584 34.04 -18.07 4.78
C ALA A 584 32.92 -17.15 4.21
N TYR A 585 33.18 -16.52 3.05
CA TYR A 585 32.17 -15.68 2.39
C TYR A 585 30.97 -16.50 1.87
N LEU A 586 31.19 -17.73 1.36
CA LEU A 586 30.08 -18.62 0.98
C LEU A 586 29.17 -18.93 2.17
N ARG A 587 29.75 -19.30 3.32
CA ARG A 587 28.93 -19.60 4.53
C ARG A 587 28.21 -18.35 5.04
N ARG A 588 28.91 -17.20 5.09
CA ARG A 588 28.33 -15.92 5.51
C ARG A 588 27.18 -15.50 4.57
N GLY A 589 27.40 -15.56 3.26
CA GLY A 589 26.38 -15.23 2.27
C GLY A 589 25.16 -16.16 2.36
N LEU A 590 25.38 -17.47 2.60
CA LEU A 590 24.30 -18.44 2.78
C LEU A 590 23.49 -18.19 4.06
N ALA A 591 24.13 -17.79 5.15
CA ALA A 591 23.43 -17.42 6.38
C ALA A 591 22.53 -16.18 6.15
N LEU A 592 23.11 -15.10 5.61
CA LEU A 592 22.36 -13.87 5.28
C LEU A 592 21.19 -14.14 4.33
N ALA A 593 21.45 -14.83 3.21
CA ALA A 593 20.42 -15.15 2.23
C ALA A 593 19.37 -16.14 2.79
N GLY A 594 19.75 -16.98 3.74
CA GLY A 594 18.84 -17.89 4.47
C GLY A 594 17.89 -17.14 5.36
N ASP A 595 18.39 -16.22 6.16
CA ASP A 595 17.60 -15.38 7.06
C ASP A 595 16.60 -14.50 6.30
N LEU A 596 17.03 -13.99 5.13
CA LEU A 596 16.20 -13.21 4.20
C LEU A 596 15.21 -14.05 3.38
N GLN A 597 15.42 -15.38 3.29
CA GLN A 597 14.71 -16.24 2.32
C GLN A 597 14.93 -15.81 0.85
N ALA A 598 16.12 -15.26 0.54
CA ALA A 598 16.53 -14.82 -0.79
C ALA A 598 16.95 -16.04 -1.64
N GLY A 599 15.97 -16.77 -2.18
CA GLY A 599 16.14 -18.01 -2.91
C GLY A 599 17.19 -17.97 -4.04
N PRO A 600 17.14 -16.97 -4.94
CA PRO A 600 18.10 -16.85 -6.03
C PRO A 600 19.57 -16.77 -5.56
N ILE A 601 19.86 -15.91 -4.59
CA ILE A 601 21.23 -15.78 -4.03
C ILE A 601 21.65 -17.07 -3.32
N GLN A 602 20.76 -17.72 -2.58
CA GLN A 602 21.06 -19.03 -1.98
C GLN A 602 21.41 -20.07 -3.02
N ALA A 603 20.70 -20.10 -4.15
CA ALA A 603 20.96 -21.03 -5.25
C ALA A 603 22.35 -20.78 -5.85
N GLN A 604 22.69 -19.52 -6.15
CA GLN A 604 24.00 -19.13 -6.69
C GLN A 604 25.15 -19.49 -5.75
N LEU A 605 25.00 -19.23 -4.46
CA LEU A 605 26.01 -19.57 -3.43
C LEU A 605 26.21 -21.09 -3.31
N ARG A 606 25.10 -21.88 -3.32
CA ARG A 606 25.19 -23.36 -3.28
C ARG A 606 25.82 -23.93 -4.55
N GLU A 607 25.46 -23.41 -5.72
CA GLU A 607 26.05 -23.82 -6.99
C GLU A 607 27.56 -23.54 -7.04
N LEU A 608 27.96 -22.32 -6.63
CA LEU A 608 29.39 -21.96 -6.56
C LEU A 608 30.16 -22.86 -5.60
N ALA A 609 29.59 -23.14 -4.41
CA ALA A 609 30.18 -24.06 -3.45
C ALA A 609 30.36 -25.50 -4.02
N GLY A 610 29.32 -25.98 -4.74
CA GLY A 610 29.34 -27.27 -5.43
C GLY A 610 30.43 -27.35 -6.50
N ARG A 611 30.52 -26.35 -7.40
CA ARG A 611 31.56 -26.25 -8.43
C ARG A 611 32.96 -26.19 -7.82
N ALA A 612 33.13 -25.44 -6.73
CA ALA A 612 34.37 -25.33 -6.01
C ALA A 612 34.67 -26.53 -5.09
N ARG A 613 33.77 -27.48 -4.94
CA ARG A 613 33.87 -28.61 -3.98
C ARG A 613 34.17 -28.13 -2.55
N ILE A 614 33.51 -27.05 -2.11
CA ILE A 614 33.60 -26.50 -0.75
C ILE A 614 32.42 -27.01 0.05
N SER A 615 32.68 -27.65 1.19
CA SER A 615 31.61 -28.01 2.14
C SER A 615 31.08 -26.74 2.81
N ILE A 616 29.83 -26.52 2.65
CA ILE A 616 29.07 -25.40 3.25
C ILE A 616 28.26 -25.83 4.47
N SER A 617 28.31 -27.13 4.84
CA SER A 617 27.77 -27.59 6.13
C SER A 617 28.53 -26.87 7.24
N GLU A 618 27.82 -26.18 8.15
CA GLU A 618 28.45 -25.70 9.37
C GLU A 618 29.10 -26.86 10.10
N PRO A 619 30.29 -26.67 10.75
CA PRO A 619 30.76 -27.62 11.74
C PRO A 619 29.62 -27.73 12.76
N ALA A 620 29.05 -28.91 12.88
CA ALA A 620 27.91 -29.16 13.77
C ALA A 620 28.26 -28.64 15.17
N ASP A 621 27.78 -27.45 15.48
CA ASP A 621 27.67 -27.01 16.85
C ASP A 621 26.64 -27.95 17.47
N LYS A 622 27.06 -28.72 18.46
CA LYS A 622 26.28 -29.75 19.12
C LYS A 622 25.24 -29.08 20.05
N SER A 623 24.38 -28.29 19.47
CA SER A 623 23.09 -28.00 20.10
C SER A 623 22.05 -28.88 19.41
N PRO A 624 21.33 -29.73 20.15
CA PRO A 624 20.33 -30.57 19.52
C PRO A 624 19.28 -29.63 18.90
N ARG A 625 19.26 -29.57 17.56
CA ARG A 625 18.05 -29.18 16.87
C ARG A 625 16.96 -30.07 17.44
N ALA A 626 16.06 -29.48 18.21
CA ALA A 626 14.81 -30.11 18.51
C ALA A 626 14.19 -30.46 17.15
N SER A 627 14.36 -31.73 16.76
CA SER A 627 13.55 -32.32 15.72
C SER A 627 12.12 -31.99 16.09
N SER A 628 11.43 -31.23 15.22
CA SER A 628 9.98 -31.17 15.26
C SER A 628 9.54 -32.62 15.28
N GLU A 629 9.02 -33.10 16.41
CA GLU A 629 8.37 -34.40 16.46
C GLU A 629 7.25 -34.34 15.42
N GLU A 630 7.53 -34.95 14.29
CA GLU A 630 6.62 -35.10 13.18
C GLU A 630 5.41 -35.90 13.73
N LEU A 631 4.21 -35.37 13.55
CA LEU A 631 3.01 -36.12 13.79
C LEU A 631 3.11 -37.45 13.01
N PRO A 632 3.29 -38.61 13.66
CA PRO A 632 3.57 -39.86 12.98
C PRO A 632 2.37 -40.26 12.12
N GLY A 633 2.63 -40.68 10.89
CA GLY A 633 1.62 -41.20 9.96
C GLY A 633 1.00 -40.23 8.97
N LEU A 634 1.48 -38.99 8.88
CA LEU A 634 1.07 -38.06 7.81
C LEU A 634 1.91 -38.24 6.54
N THR A 635 1.23 -38.28 5.38
CA THR A 635 1.89 -38.25 4.07
C THR A 635 2.53 -36.89 3.81
N PRO A 636 3.53 -36.79 2.88
CA PRO A 636 4.10 -35.50 2.50
C PRO A 636 3.05 -34.48 2.10
N ARG A 637 2.03 -34.88 1.35
CA ARG A 637 0.93 -34.01 0.90
C ARG A 637 0.02 -33.55 2.05
N GLU A 638 -0.21 -34.40 3.04
CA GLU A 638 -0.97 -34.04 4.22
C GLU A 638 -0.20 -33.06 5.13
N ARG A 639 1.13 -33.18 5.20
CA ARG A 639 1.97 -32.21 5.92
C ARG A 639 1.94 -30.83 5.26
N GLU A 640 2.08 -30.78 3.95
CA GLU A 640 2.00 -29.56 3.19
C GLU A 640 0.64 -28.83 3.38
N ILE A 641 -0.47 -29.58 3.37
CA ILE A 641 -1.79 -29.01 3.64
C ILE A 641 -1.92 -28.57 5.11
N LEU A 642 -1.33 -29.30 6.04
CA LEU A 642 -1.34 -28.94 7.47
C LEU A 642 -0.64 -27.59 7.71
N GLU A 643 0.47 -27.32 7.02
CA GLU A 643 1.15 -26.02 7.10
C GLU A 643 0.25 -24.87 6.66
N PHE A 644 -0.51 -25.03 5.59
CA PHE A 644 -1.50 -24.05 5.15
C PHE A 644 -2.67 -23.88 6.13
N VAL A 645 -3.08 -24.97 6.80
CA VAL A 645 -4.12 -24.93 7.83
C VAL A 645 -3.65 -24.16 9.06
N ILE A 646 -2.41 -24.38 9.50
CA ILE A 646 -1.76 -23.64 10.60
C ILE A 646 -1.63 -22.15 10.22
N ALA A 647 -1.30 -21.86 8.98
CA ALA A 647 -1.22 -20.50 8.46
C ALA A 647 -2.60 -19.83 8.27
N GLY A 648 -3.70 -20.47 8.62
CA GLY A 648 -5.05 -19.91 8.58
C GLY A 648 -5.68 -19.82 7.17
N ARG A 649 -5.08 -20.44 6.14
CA ARG A 649 -5.52 -20.34 4.74
C ARG A 649 -6.87 -20.99 4.50
N THR A 650 -7.75 -20.37 3.73
CA THR A 650 -9.04 -20.95 3.31
C THR A 650 -8.85 -22.15 2.36
N TYR A 651 -9.89 -22.94 2.16
CA TYR A 651 -9.84 -24.08 1.23
C TYR A 651 -9.54 -23.64 -0.21
N GLY A 652 -10.11 -22.52 -0.65
CA GLY A 652 -9.85 -21.95 -1.94
C GLY A 652 -8.41 -21.47 -2.13
N GLU A 653 -7.80 -20.87 -1.09
CA GLU A 653 -6.39 -20.46 -1.12
C GLU A 653 -5.45 -21.67 -1.16
N ILE A 654 -5.74 -22.72 -0.39
CA ILE A 654 -4.97 -23.96 -0.39
C ILE A 654 -5.10 -24.66 -1.76
N ALA A 655 -6.32 -24.71 -2.30
CA ALA A 655 -6.58 -25.30 -3.60
C ALA A 655 -5.79 -24.62 -4.72
N ARG A 656 -5.76 -23.28 -4.72
CA ARG A 656 -4.98 -22.49 -5.68
C ARG A 656 -3.46 -22.67 -5.48
N ALA A 657 -2.98 -22.62 -4.24
CA ALA A 657 -1.55 -22.78 -3.94
C ALA A 657 -1.02 -24.15 -4.35
N LEU A 658 -1.84 -25.19 -4.22
CA LEU A 658 -1.46 -26.58 -4.48
C LEU A 658 -1.91 -27.11 -5.85
N VAL A 659 -2.58 -26.27 -6.64
CA VAL A 659 -3.12 -26.60 -7.99
C VAL A 659 -4.04 -27.84 -7.96
N ILE A 660 -4.97 -27.86 -6.99
CA ILE A 660 -5.95 -28.95 -6.82
C ILE A 660 -7.35 -28.36 -6.57
N SER A 661 -8.39 -29.19 -6.62
CA SER A 661 -9.75 -28.72 -6.30
C SER A 661 -9.97 -28.51 -4.79
N GLU A 662 -10.88 -27.58 -4.43
CA GLU A 662 -11.28 -27.39 -3.02
C GLU A 662 -11.86 -28.68 -2.42
N LYS A 663 -12.54 -29.48 -3.20
CA LYS A 663 -13.04 -30.80 -2.80
C LYS A 663 -11.88 -31.74 -2.42
N THR A 664 -10.77 -31.67 -3.16
CA THR A 664 -9.56 -32.44 -2.85
C THR A 664 -8.91 -31.94 -1.55
N VAL A 665 -8.85 -30.63 -1.33
CA VAL A 665 -8.38 -30.03 -0.07
C VAL A 665 -9.26 -30.48 1.11
N SER A 666 -10.57 -30.41 0.95
CA SER A 666 -11.53 -30.88 1.96
C SER A 666 -11.32 -32.35 2.34
N SER A 667 -11.10 -33.22 1.36
CA SER A 667 -10.80 -34.63 1.59
C SER A 667 -9.50 -34.85 2.38
N HIS A 668 -8.45 -34.10 2.04
CA HIS A 668 -7.18 -34.14 2.79
C HIS A 668 -7.32 -33.63 4.22
N ILE A 669 -8.05 -32.54 4.43
CA ILE A 669 -8.31 -32.01 5.78
C ILE A 669 -9.14 -33.02 6.59
N SER A 670 -10.14 -33.66 6.03
CA SER A 670 -10.91 -34.71 6.68
C SER A 670 -10.02 -35.89 7.09
N ASN A 671 -9.07 -36.28 6.23
CA ASN A 671 -8.09 -37.31 6.56
C ASN A 671 -7.13 -36.88 7.66
N LEU A 672 -6.69 -35.61 7.65
CA LEU A 672 -5.86 -35.01 8.71
C LEU A 672 -6.59 -35.04 10.06
N LEU A 673 -7.85 -34.59 10.11
CA LEU A 673 -8.67 -34.63 11.33
C LEU A 673 -8.78 -36.04 11.87
N ARG A 674 -9.09 -37.03 11.02
CA ARG A 674 -9.18 -38.43 11.41
C ARG A 674 -7.84 -39.00 11.91
N LYS A 675 -6.71 -38.67 11.25
CA LYS A 675 -5.36 -39.17 11.62
C LYS A 675 -4.83 -38.53 12.89
N THR A 676 -5.15 -37.28 13.15
CA THR A 676 -4.68 -36.53 14.33
C THR A 676 -5.64 -36.62 15.52
N GLY A 677 -6.85 -37.10 15.32
CA GLY A 677 -7.89 -37.11 16.33
C GLY A 677 -8.51 -35.73 16.63
N ALA A 678 -8.18 -34.72 15.81
CA ALA A 678 -8.73 -33.37 15.93
C ALA A 678 -10.22 -33.35 15.55
N SER A 679 -11.04 -32.66 16.34
CA SER A 679 -12.50 -32.58 16.14
C SER A 679 -12.89 -31.57 15.02
N ASN A 680 -12.06 -30.57 14.77
CA ASN A 680 -12.28 -29.55 13.76
C ASN A 680 -10.94 -28.89 13.35
N ARG A 681 -11.01 -28.02 12.34
CA ARG A 681 -9.84 -27.33 11.77
C ARG A 681 -9.08 -26.48 12.80
N LEU A 682 -9.80 -25.81 13.72
CA LEU A 682 -9.18 -24.98 14.75
C LEU A 682 -8.43 -25.84 15.76
N ASP A 683 -9.01 -26.97 16.12
CA ASP A 683 -8.43 -27.99 16.99
C ASP A 683 -7.18 -28.62 16.35
N LEU A 684 -7.23 -28.92 15.04
CA LEU A 684 -6.10 -29.38 14.25
C LEU A 684 -4.93 -28.38 14.27
N SER A 685 -5.23 -27.11 14.09
CA SER A 685 -4.22 -26.03 14.15
C SER A 685 -3.61 -25.91 15.55
N ARG A 686 -4.43 -26.03 16.61
CA ARG A 686 -3.96 -26.01 18.00
C ARG A 686 -3.07 -27.20 18.34
N LEU A 687 -3.47 -28.43 17.97
CA LEU A 687 -2.69 -29.64 18.20
C LEU A 687 -1.32 -29.57 17.50
N ALA A 688 -1.27 -29.00 16.30
CA ALA A 688 -0.04 -28.85 15.55
C ALA A 688 0.88 -27.71 16.09
N THR A 689 0.33 -26.77 16.86
CA THR A 689 1.08 -25.65 17.46
C THR A 689 1.39 -25.84 18.96
N GLN A 690 0.73 -26.75 19.67
CA GLN A 690 1.00 -27.03 21.07
C GLN A 690 2.27 -27.88 21.25
N ARG A 691 3.32 -27.29 21.86
CA ARG A 691 4.46 -28.03 22.43
C ARG A 691 3.97 -28.80 23.65
N PRO A 692 4.34 -30.08 23.85
CA PRO A 692 4.17 -30.70 25.14
C PRO A 692 5.03 -29.96 26.17
N ALA A 693 4.40 -29.51 27.26
CA ALA A 693 5.09 -28.99 28.42
C ALA A 693 5.96 -30.10 28.99
N ALA A 694 7.27 -29.84 29.15
CA ALA A 694 8.17 -30.76 29.84
C ALA A 694 7.68 -31.04 31.27
N PRO A 695 7.70 -32.27 31.74
CA PRO A 695 7.31 -32.57 33.13
C PRO A 695 8.33 -31.92 34.07
N VAL A 696 7.81 -31.11 34.98
CA VAL A 696 8.57 -30.56 36.12
C VAL A 696 8.99 -31.73 36.98
N ARG A 697 10.30 -31.87 37.18
CA ARG A 697 10.88 -32.62 38.31
C ARG A 697 11.50 -31.63 39.27
#